data_863ab0151030408627331130842295fd
#
_entry.id   863ab0151030408627331130842295fd
#
_cell.length_a   1.000
_cell.length_b   1.000
_cell.length_c   1.000
_cell.angle_alpha   90.00
_cell.angle_beta   90.00
_cell.angle_gamma   90.00
#
_symmetry.space_group_name_H-M   'P 1'
#
loop_
_entity.id
_entity.type
_entity.pdbx_description
1 polymer ?
#
loop_
_entity_poly.entity_id
_entity_poly.type
_entity_poly.pdbx_seq_one_letter_code
_entity_poly.pdbx_strand_id
1 'polypeptide(L)'
;WASEVSWSITDTLGNLIDSTSQTYADSTIYYDTICLLNGCYYFNMLDTYGDGWNGGSFNLIDSSNSILVYGSLPAGMFSDSIPFCVPVPPPTPCNDNLLTLQLTTGTWASEVSWSITDTLGNLIDSTNQLYQDNTTYHIDVCVLNGCYDFNMFDTYGDGWQGGSYVIVDSLSNIISSGNLQGSYSFGSNIFSINSSACPVLGCSLPFAVNYNPNATVDDTTCVFLSDNVTLLFNWADTSLPTNSLGGSYTDVYGVAINGGEYAVIGSTMGTHIIDVTNPTQSYEAAFVPGAQQYSVTHRDFFHMDHYLYGVCDQGTSTLQIIDISNLPNSVNVVYDSDSLIATSHNMFIDALNKKLYSTNGDVLDISNPISPSFLFHMGFSFHDLYVENDTGYFNCGSNGLQIYEMTTNSPQYVGSLTSYPDQGGNHSGWEKDNIYILADENHGYSLKVIDVSDLNNLQVIALFNSDVDPQSIPHNLIIRDNFVYVSYYHDGLQIFDISDPNNPIKAGYYDTYLPDNHNGFAGNWGIDPLLPSGIILASDIQSGLFVLEFNYNEESICDGDSLLFDTSYVNVDGLHISNTIDSLGYPDIIVTELSTIPITSSTQSFSICNGDSLVVGSNVYTSSGNYTDTLSAFTSCDSIIYTSLLVSNNSYTFDTLVASVSVIWNGIQLSVSGDYSIVLINSAGCDSIVNLNFTYNHISAINNNNTKERTLIKITDVLGRETNGRENRLLLYLFDDGTVEKKIILE
;
A
#
# COMPACT_ATOMS: atom_id res chain seq x y z
N TRP A 1 -14.64 -54.62 12.82
CA TRP A 1 -13.19 -54.44 12.55
C TRP A 1 -12.48 -53.80 13.75
N ALA A 2 -12.39 -54.53 14.89
CA ALA A 2 -11.79 -54.01 16.13
C ALA A 2 -10.28 -53.68 16.03
N SER A 3 -9.59 -54.16 14.99
CA SER A 3 -8.18 -53.83 14.74
C SER A 3 -7.94 -52.38 14.29
N GLU A 4 -8.98 -51.68 13.95
CA GLU A 4 -8.95 -50.26 13.49
C GLU A 4 -9.23 -49.30 14.65
N VAL A 5 -9.80 -49.77 15.72
CA VAL A 5 -10.20 -49.04 16.92
C VAL A 5 -8.97 -48.68 17.77
N SER A 6 -8.83 -47.40 18.09
CA SER A 6 -7.87 -46.93 19.08
C SER A 6 -8.42 -45.77 19.89
N TRP A 7 -7.80 -45.47 21.02
CA TRP A 7 -8.19 -44.35 21.86
C TRP A 7 -6.97 -43.71 22.53
N SER A 8 -7.13 -42.45 22.94
CA SER A 8 -6.19 -41.79 23.83
C SER A 8 -6.91 -40.90 24.84
N ILE A 9 -6.25 -40.62 25.96
CA ILE A 9 -6.69 -39.61 26.92
C ILE A 9 -5.65 -38.49 26.93
N THR A 10 -6.14 -37.27 26.79
CA THR A 10 -5.31 -36.07 26.88
C THR A 10 -5.81 -35.14 27.98
N ASP A 11 -4.93 -34.33 28.54
CA ASP A 11 -5.35 -33.20 29.40
C ASP A 11 -5.99 -32.05 28.55
N THR A 12 -6.47 -31.03 29.21
CA THR A 12 -7.09 -29.85 28.55
C THR A 12 -6.10 -29.01 27.72
N LEU A 13 -4.81 -29.27 27.82
CA LEU A 13 -3.75 -28.63 27.00
C LEU A 13 -3.32 -29.54 25.82
N GLY A 14 -3.94 -30.72 25.69
CA GLY A 14 -3.63 -31.68 24.62
C GLY A 14 -2.45 -32.62 24.92
N ASN A 15 -1.87 -32.60 26.14
CA ASN A 15 -0.81 -33.51 26.49
C ASN A 15 -1.35 -34.92 26.66
N LEU A 16 -0.70 -35.92 26.05
CA LEU A 16 -1.08 -37.31 26.14
C LEU A 16 -0.88 -37.86 27.57
N ILE A 17 -1.92 -38.45 28.13
CA ILE A 17 -1.91 -39.08 29.45
C ILE A 17 -1.82 -40.59 29.30
N ASP A 18 -2.68 -41.16 28.44
CA ASP A 18 -2.71 -42.59 28.18
C ASP A 18 -3.29 -42.90 26.80
N SER A 19 -3.07 -44.07 26.25
CA SER A 19 -3.59 -44.49 24.94
C SER A 19 -3.62 -46.00 24.77
N THR A 20 -4.33 -46.45 23.74
CA THR A 20 -4.38 -47.85 23.32
C THR A 20 -2.98 -48.47 23.27
N SER A 21 -2.77 -49.50 24.06
CA SER A 21 -1.51 -50.26 24.16
C SER A 21 -1.53 -51.61 23.43
N GLN A 22 -2.68 -52.02 22.88
CA GLN A 22 -2.88 -53.32 22.25
C GLN A 22 -3.85 -53.25 21.06
N THR A 23 -3.84 -54.30 20.22
CA THR A 23 -4.81 -54.49 19.14
C THR A 23 -6.04 -55.23 19.70
N TYR A 24 -7.22 -54.78 19.34
CA TYR A 24 -8.48 -55.37 19.78
C TYR A 24 -8.97 -56.45 18.80
N ALA A 25 -9.75 -57.42 19.31
CA ALA A 25 -10.39 -58.44 18.52
C ALA A 25 -11.91 -58.17 18.42
N ASP A 26 -12.52 -58.56 17.31
CA ASP A 26 -13.95 -58.37 17.07
C ASP A 26 -14.83 -58.98 18.16
N SER A 27 -15.91 -58.28 18.50
CA SER A 27 -16.95 -58.72 19.44
C SER A 27 -16.41 -59.13 20.84
N THR A 28 -15.32 -58.49 21.29
CA THR A 28 -14.65 -58.80 22.55
C THR A 28 -14.67 -57.54 23.45
N ILE A 29 -14.90 -57.76 24.76
CA ILE A 29 -14.84 -56.70 25.77
C ILE A 29 -13.43 -56.70 26.39
N TYR A 30 -12.81 -55.55 26.44
CA TYR A 30 -11.51 -55.31 27.06
C TYR A 30 -11.66 -54.39 28.27
N TYR A 31 -10.78 -54.57 29.25
CA TYR A 31 -10.73 -53.75 30.46
C TYR A 31 -9.32 -53.18 30.61
N ASP A 32 -9.20 -51.90 30.61
CA ASP A 32 -7.97 -51.18 30.92
C ASP A 32 -8.14 -50.39 32.20
N THR A 33 -7.05 -50.24 32.99
CA THR A 33 -7.06 -49.47 34.23
C THR A 33 -6.14 -48.26 34.08
N ILE A 34 -6.69 -47.09 34.26
CA ILE A 34 -6.00 -45.80 34.04
C ILE A 34 -5.94 -45.07 35.37
N CYS A 35 -4.78 -44.50 35.73
CA CYS A 35 -4.60 -43.66 36.90
C CYS A 35 -4.63 -42.19 36.50
N LEU A 36 -5.72 -41.47 36.81
CA LEU A 36 -5.85 -40.07 36.54
C LEU A 36 -5.78 -39.25 37.83
N LEU A 37 -5.13 -38.11 37.80
CA LEU A 37 -5.21 -37.09 38.85
C LEU A 37 -6.58 -36.39 38.81
N ASN A 38 -6.92 -35.67 39.88
CA ASN A 38 -8.10 -34.78 39.84
C ASN A 38 -7.90 -33.72 38.75
N GLY A 39 -8.85 -33.62 37.83
CA GLY A 39 -8.78 -32.72 36.71
C GLY A 39 -9.75 -33.07 35.58
N CYS A 40 -9.80 -32.30 34.55
CA CYS A 40 -10.61 -32.55 33.35
C CYS A 40 -9.71 -33.02 32.20
N TYR A 41 -10.25 -33.92 31.38
CA TYR A 41 -9.54 -34.63 30.32
C TYR A 41 -10.44 -34.82 29.11
N TYR A 42 -9.84 -35.15 27.96
CA TYR A 42 -10.55 -35.61 26.78
C TYR A 42 -10.28 -37.08 26.53
N PHE A 43 -11.34 -37.85 26.28
CA PHE A 43 -11.25 -39.19 25.74
C PHE A 43 -11.36 -39.12 24.23
N ASN A 44 -10.27 -39.31 23.50
CA ASN A 44 -10.19 -39.25 22.07
C ASN A 44 -10.39 -40.64 21.47
N MET A 45 -11.37 -40.76 20.60
CA MET A 45 -11.69 -41.98 19.84
C MET A 45 -11.06 -41.87 18.46
N LEU A 46 -10.42 -42.91 17.98
CA LEU A 46 -9.71 -42.95 16.71
C LEU A 46 -10.06 -44.21 15.95
N ASP A 47 -10.25 -44.06 14.64
CA ASP A 47 -10.46 -45.16 13.69
C ASP A 47 -9.56 -44.97 12.47
N THR A 48 -8.77 -45.98 12.13
CA THR A 48 -7.76 -45.86 11.05
C THR A 48 -8.34 -45.97 9.65
N TYR A 49 -9.53 -46.54 9.49
CA TYR A 49 -10.20 -46.69 8.21
C TYR A 49 -11.22 -45.56 7.94
N GLY A 50 -11.77 -44.94 8.99
CA GLY A 50 -12.68 -43.82 8.91
C GLY A 50 -14.14 -44.18 8.70
N ASP A 51 -14.52 -45.44 8.97
CA ASP A 51 -15.92 -45.87 8.95
C ASP A 51 -16.57 -45.94 10.34
N GLY A 52 -15.85 -45.43 11.35
CA GLY A 52 -16.25 -45.38 12.76
C GLY A 52 -16.05 -46.71 13.46
N TRP A 53 -16.43 -46.81 14.74
CA TRP A 53 -16.19 -48.02 15.55
C TRP A 53 -17.15 -49.16 15.28
N ASN A 54 -17.96 -49.12 14.23
CA ASN A 54 -18.79 -50.22 13.73
C ASN A 54 -19.61 -50.97 14.82
N GLY A 55 -20.18 -50.18 15.77
CA GLY A 55 -20.93 -50.68 16.92
C GLY A 55 -20.07 -50.96 18.17
N GLY A 56 -18.78 -50.68 18.11
CA GLY A 56 -17.92 -50.64 19.30
C GLY A 56 -18.25 -49.43 20.18
N SER A 57 -18.07 -49.58 21.49
CA SER A 57 -18.29 -48.51 22.45
C SER A 57 -17.34 -48.64 23.64
N PHE A 58 -17.18 -47.57 24.39
CA PHE A 58 -16.42 -47.56 25.65
C PHE A 58 -17.26 -47.02 26.80
N ASN A 59 -16.91 -47.43 28.01
CA ASN A 59 -17.35 -46.81 29.26
C ASN A 59 -16.10 -46.59 30.12
N LEU A 60 -15.90 -45.34 30.56
CA LEU A 60 -14.93 -45.01 31.59
C LEU A 60 -15.66 -44.90 32.92
N ILE A 61 -15.25 -45.70 33.89
CA ILE A 61 -15.89 -45.78 35.21
C ILE A 61 -14.88 -45.45 36.29
N ASP A 62 -15.35 -44.86 37.39
CA ASP A 62 -14.52 -44.65 38.58
C ASP A 62 -14.42 -45.91 39.47
N SER A 63 -13.63 -45.80 40.53
CA SER A 63 -13.44 -46.89 41.49
C SER A 63 -14.73 -47.31 42.27
N SER A 64 -15.78 -46.52 42.17
CA SER A 64 -17.12 -46.79 42.74
C SER A 64 -18.08 -47.40 41.73
N ASN A 65 -17.63 -47.69 40.52
CA ASN A 65 -18.42 -48.11 39.34
C ASN A 65 -19.40 -47.05 38.81
N SER A 66 -19.17 -45.77 39.13
CA SER A 66 -19.92 -44.69 38.51
C SER A 66 -19.34 -44.35 37.14
N ILE A 67 -20.19 -44.20 36.14
CA ILE A 67 -19.76 -43.84 34.76
C ILE A 67 -19.29 -42.38 34.74
N LEU A 68 -18.04 -42.17 34.41
CA LEU A 68 -17.47 -40.80 34.18
C LEU A 68 -17.79 -40.32 32.78
N VAL A 69 -17.60 -41.16 31.79
CA VAL A 69 -17.91 -40.87 30.37
C VAL A 69 -18.09 -42.16 29.59
N TYR A 70 -18.90 -42.15 28.57
CA TYR A 70 -19.12 -43.26 27.67
C TYR A 70 -19.34 -42.75 26.25
N GLY A 71 -19.11 -43.57 25.25
CA GLY A 71 -19.32 -43.17 23.87
C GLY A 71 -18.99 -44.24 22.85
N SER A 72 -19.13 -43.89 21.62
CA SER A 72 -18.77 -44.65 20.44
C SER A 72 -18.41 -43.71 19.32
N LEU A 73 -17.48 -44.05 18.43
CA LEU A 73 -17.19 -43.28 17.26
C LEU A 73 -18.24 -43.57 16.18
N PRO A 74 -19.01 -42.54 15.72
CA PRO A 74 -20.04 -42.73 14.72
C PRO A 74 -19.51 -43.21 13.36
N ALA A 75 -20.39 -43.84 12.58
CA ALA A 75 -20.03 -44.33 11.26
C ALA A 75 -19.65 -43.15 10.32
N GLY A 76 -18.53 -43.30 9.61
CA GLY A 76 -18.00 -42.29 8.69
C GLY A 76 -17.06 -41.27 9.32
N MET A 77 -16.64 -41.48 10.60
CA MET A 77 -15.70 -40.60 11.30
C MET A 77 -14.37 -41.26 11.57
N PHE A 78 -13.28 -40.57 11.36
CA PHE A 78 -11.90 -41.00 11.69
C PHE A 78 -11.54 -40.76 13.16
N SER A 79 -12.15 -39.74 13.77
CA SER A 79 -11.89 -39.39 15.17
C SER A 79 -13.02 -38.56 15.77
N ASP A 80 -13.13 -38.63 17.11
CA ASP A 80 -13.98 -37.76 17.93
C ASP A 80 -13.40 -37.69 19.35
N SER A 81 -13.81 -36.66 20.12
CA SER A 81 -13.28 -36.41 21.46
C SER A 81 -14.42 -36.06 22.43
N ILE A 82 -14.46 -36.72 23.58
CA ILE A 82 -15.47 -36.48 24.62
C ILE A 82 -14.78 -35.97 25.90
N PRO A 83 -15.15 -34.79 26.45
CA PRO A 83 -14.58 -34.29 27.70
C PRO A 83 -15.15 -35.02 28.91
N PHE A 84 -14.33 -35.20 29.96
CA PHE A 84 -14.76 -35.73 31.27
C PHE A 84 -13.85 -35.20 32.38
N CYS A 85 -14.34 -35.23 33.65
CA CYS A 85 -13.57 -34.78 34.82
C CYS A 85 -13.48 -35.85 35.91
N VAL A 86 -12.37 -35.88 36.68
CA VAL A 86 -12.09 -36.80 37.80
C VAL A 86 -11.62 -36.00 39.02
N PRO A 87 -12.23 -36.10 40.20
CA PRO A 87 -13.56 -36.64 40.41
C PRO A 87 -14.60 -35.71 39.75
N VAL A 88 -15.78 -36.23 39.47
CA VAL A 88 -16.91 -35.34 39.17
C VAL A 88 -17.08 -34.44 40.40
N PRO A 89 -16.85 -33.12 40.31
CA PRO A 89 -16.99 -32.26 41.47
C PRO A 89 -18.43 -32.38 41.99
N PRO A 90 -18.65 -32.55 43.32
CA PRO A 90 -20.00 -32.39 43.87
C PRO A 90 -20.52 -31.03 43.44
N PRO A 91 -21.80 -30.88 43.11
CA PRO A 91 -22.34 -29.57 42.72
C PRO A 91 -21.93 -28.55 43.79
N THR A 92 -21.02 -27.66 43.41
CA THR A 92 -20.58 -26.58 44.31
C THR A 92 -21.82 -25.74 44.64
N PRO A 93 -22.10 -25.52 45.94
CA PRO A 93 -23.23 -24.62 46.26
C PRO A 93 -22.99 -23.30 45.48
N CYS A 94 -23.95 -22.95 44.63
CA CYS A 94 -23.87 -21.70 43.85
C CYS A 94 -23.93 -20.55 44.81
N ASN A 95 -22.81 -19.86 45.02
CA ASN A 95 -22.74 -18.66 45.87
C ASN A 95 -23.06 -17.38 45.07
N ASP A 96 -23.20 -17.51 43.76
CA ASP A 96 -23.44 -16.43 42.81
C ASP A 96 -24.89 -16.47 42.30
N ASN A 97 -25.13 -16.44 41.01
CA ASN A 97 -26.47 -16.51 40.47
C ASN A 97 -26.77 -17.94 39.98
N LEU A 98 -27.67 -18.61 40.68
CA LEU A 98 -28.20 -19.91 40.26
C LEU A 98 -29.27 -19.68 39.17
N LEU A 99 -29.02 -20.21 37.97
CA LEU A 99 -29.96 -20.27 36.88
C LEU A 99 -30.44 -21.72 36.71
N THR A 100 -31.68 -21.88 36.23
CA THR A 100 -32.17 -23.19 35.80
C THR A 100 -32.47 -23.16 34.31
N LEU A 101 -31.72 -23.92 33.52
CA LEU A 101 -31.98 -24.20 32.11
C LEU A 101 -33.10 -25.25 32.04
N GLN A 102 -34.25 -24.88 31.47
CA GLN A 102 -35.33 -25.79 31.09
C GLN A 102 -35.18 -26.12 29.62
N LEU A 103 -34.59 -27.26 29.29
CA LEU A 103 -34.42 -27.73 27.91
C LEU A 103 -35.57 -28.70 27.59
N THR A 104 -36.39 -28.34 26.64
CA THR A 104 -37.43 -29.24 26.11
C THR A 104 -37.00 -29.74 24.75
N THR A 105 -36.83 -31.01 24.59
CA THR A 105 -36.43 -31.64 23.33
C THR A 105 -37.65 -31.91 22.44
N GLY A 106 -37.48 -31.82 21.16
CA GLY A 106 -38.43 -32.33 20.16
C GLY A 106 -38.14 -33.78 19.76
N THR A 107 -38.35 -34.09 18.52
CA THR A 107 -37.90 -35.34 17.91
C THR A 107 -36.42 -35.27 17.57
N TRP A 108 -35.71 -36.40 17.54
CA TRP A 108 -34.26 -36.45 17.30
C TRP A 108 -33.41 -35.74 18.37
N ALA A 109 -33.78 -35.91 19.63
CA ALA A 109 -33.10 -35.33 20.78
C ALA A 109 -31.61 -35.70 20.88
N SER A 110 -31.18 -36.79 20.24
CA SER A 110 -29.77 -37.21 20.17
C SER A 110 -28.87 -36.22 19.40
N GLU A 111 -29.47 -35.34 18.60
CA GLU A 111 -28.76 -34.32 17.78
C GLU A 111 -28.63 -32.99 18.53
N VAL A 112 -29.41 -32.81 19.62
CA VAL A 112 -29.45 -31.57 20.40
C VAL A 112 -28.28 -31.48 21.36
N SER A 113 -27.54 -30.37 21.27
CA SER A 113 -26.56 -29.99 22.28
C SER A 113 -26.53 -28.48 22.50
N TRP A 114 -25.94 -28.04 23.60
CA TRP A 114 -25.85 -26.63 23.97
C TRP A 114 -24.59 -26.37 24.78
N SER A 115 -24.18 -25.09 24.82
CA SER A 115 -23.18 -24.58 25.76
C SER A 115 -23.55 -23.16 26.22
N ILE A 116 -23.03 -22.77 27.38
CA ILE A 116 -23.02 -21.40 27.87
C ILE A 116 -21.57 -20.97 27.92
N THR A 117 -21.26 -19.86 27.26
CA THR A 117 -19.94 -19.24 27.29
C THR A 117 -20.04 -17.80 27.81
N ASP A 118 -18.95 -17.27 28.35
CA ASP A 118 -18.84 -15.82 28.59
C ASP A 118 -18.54 -15.07 27.25
N THR A 119 -18.54 -13.74 27.30
CA THR A 119 -18.26 -12.89 26.11
C THR A 119 -16.83 -12.99 25.58
N LEU A 120 -15.94 -13.72 26.26
CA LEU A 120 -14.59 -14.04 25.80
C LEU A 120 -14.50 -15.44 25.19
N GLY A 121 -15.64 -16.16 25.12
CA GLY A 121 -15.73 -17.51 24.60
C GLY A 121 -15.33 -18.60 25.62
N ASN A 122 -15.05 -18.26 26.89
CA ASN A 122 -14.75 -19.26 27.91
C ASN A 122 -15.99 -20.07 28.27
N LEU A 123 -15.87 -21.38 28.23
CA LEU A 123 -16.95 -22.30 28.55
C LEU A 123 -17.33 -22.23 30.04
N ILE A 124 -18.62 -21.99 30.30
CA ILE A 124 -19.22 -21.99 31.64
C ILE A 124 -19.86 -23.34 31.92
N ASP A 125 -20.72 -23.81 31.00
CA ASP A 125 -21.39 -25.11 31.12
C ASP A 125 -21.82 -25.60 29.72
N SER A 126 -22.10 -26.89 29.59
CA SER A 126 -22.51 -27.49 28.32
C SER A 126 -23.27 -28.80 28.50
N THR A 127 -23.83 -29.31 27.41
CA THR A 127 -24.42 -30.64 27.34
C THR A 127 -23.49 -31.68 27.92
N ASN A 128 -23.97 -32.39 28.94
CA ASN A 128 -23.22 -33.47 29.65
C ASN A 128 -23.90 -34.82 29.62
N GLN A 129 -25.01 -34.95 28.85
CA GLN A 129 -25.78 -36.18 28.76
C GLN A 129 -26.50 -36.30 27.41
N LEU A 130 -26.91 -37.51 27.04
CA LEU A 130 -27.81 -37.72 25.92
C LEU A 130 -29.25 -37.41 26.31
N TYR A 131 -29.97 -36.74 25.43
CA TYR A 131 -31.38 -36.39 25.64
C TYR A 131 -32.31 -37.42 24.98
N GLN A 132 -33.54 -37.55 25.56
CA GLN A 132 -34.63 -38.36 24.99
C GLN A 132 -35.65 -37.43 24.28
N ASP A 133 -36.30 -37.96 23.29
CA ASP A 133 -37.31 -37.23 22.51
C ASP A 133 -38.46 -36.75 23.41
N ASN A 134 -39.00 -35.55 23.09
CA ASN A 134 -40.18 -34.96 23.71
C ASN A 134 -40.11 -34.91 25.25
N THR A 135 -38.94 -34.64 25.79
CA THR A 135 -38.68 -34.64 27.26
C THR A 135 -38.17 -33.27 27.69
N THR A 136 -38.61 -32.81 28.87
CA THR A 136 -38.09 -31.57 29.47
C THR A 136 -37.07 -31.90 30.55
N TYR A 137 -35.92 -31.29 30.47
CA TYR A 137 -34.83 -31.40 31.43
C TYR A 137 -34.68 -30.06 32.20
N HIS A 138 -34.30 -30.17 33.46
CA HIS A 138 -33.99 -29.00 34.31
C HIS A 138 -32.53 -29.14 34.74
N ILE A 139 -31.72 -28.18 34.34
CA ILE A 139 -30.27 -28.19 34.54
C ILE A 139 -29.89 -26.92 35.27
N ASP A 140 -29.27 -27.03 36.43
CA ASP A 140 -28.87 -25.90 37.24
C ASP A 140 -27.47 -25.44 36.81
N VAL A 141 -27.32 -24.18 36.48
CA VAL A 141 -26.09 -23.52 36.04
C VAL A 141 -25.77 -22.35 36.97
N CYS A 142 -24.55 -22.31 37.47
CA CYS A 142 -24.06 -21.25 38.34
C CYS A 142 -23.22 -20.25 37.55
N VAL A 143 -23.60 -18.96 37.53
CA VAL A 143 -22.91 -17.92 36.79
C VAL A 143 -22.64 -16.69 37.66
N LEU A 144 -21.57 -15.98 37.37
CA LEU A 144 -21.25 -14.67 37.94
C LEU A 144 -22.18 -13.59 37.37
N ASN A 145 -22.09 -12.35 37.89
CA ASN A 145 -22.68 -11.21 37.20
C ASN A 145 -21.93 -10.95 35.90
N GLY A 146 -22.64 -10.80 34.77
CA GLY A 146 -22.02 -10.60 33.49
C GLY A 146 -22.94 -10.91 32.33
N CYS A 147 -22.35 -11.04 31.17
CA CYS A 147 -22.99 -11.38 29.90
C CYS A 147 -22.54 -12.76 29.43
N TYR A 148 -23.45 -13.50 28.83
CA TYR A 148 -23.26 -14.87 28.43
C TYR A 148 -23.95 -15.16 27.12
N ASP A 149 -23.40 -16.09 26.34
CA ASP A 149 -24.01 -16.65 25.15
C ASP A 149 -24.55 -18.05 25.44
N PHE A 150 -25.83 -18.25 25.14
CA PHE A 150 -26.41 -19.59 25.09
C PHE A 150 -26.31 -20.11 23.66
N ASN A 151 -25.39 -21.02 23.42
CA ASN A 151 -25.12 -21.61 22.12
C ASN A 151 -25.93 -22.89 21.94
N MET A 152 -26.61 -23.01 20.82
CA MET A 152 -27.45 -24.14 20.42
C MET A 152 -26.79 -24.85 19.24
N PHE A 153 -26.66 -26.16 19.32
CA PHE A 153 -26.07 -26.97 18.27
C PHE A 153 -27.02 -28.11 17.88
N ASP A 154 -26.99 -28.44 16.60
CA ASP A 154 -27.67 -29.55 15.98
C ASP A 154 -26.71 -30.26 15.05
N THR A 155 -26.47 -31.57 15.29
CA THR A 155 -25.46 -32.33 14.55
C THR A 155 -25.88 -32.70 13.13
N TYR A 156 -27.17 -32.74 12.83
CA TYR A 156 -27.68 -33.00 11.48
C TYR A 156 -27.87 -31.74 10.66
N GLY A 157 -28.15 -30.59 11.33
CA GLY A 157 -28.29 -29.29 10.69
C GLY A 157 -29.68 -28.93 10.21
N ASP A 158 -30.70 -29.60 10.73
CA ASP A 158 -32.11 -29.32 10.41
C ASP A 158 -32.89 -28.72 11.60
N GLY A 159 -32.17 -28.26 12.64
CA GLY A 159 -32.68 -27.59 13.81
C GLY A 159 -33.22 -28.53 14.90
N TRP A 160 -33.71 -27.98 16.00
CA TRP A 160 -34.12 -28.79 17.16
C TRP A 160 -35.50 -29.42 17.04
N GLN A 161 -36.07 -29.54 15.87
CA GLN A 161 -37.27 -30.31 15.53
C GLN A 161 -38.46 -30.14 16.52
N GLY A 162 -38.72 -28.87 16.94
CA GLY A 162 -39.72 -28.53 17.96
C GLY A 162 -39.19 -28.45 19.39
N GLY A 163 -37.88 -28.68 19.55
CA GLY A 163 -37.20 -28.43 20.81
C GLY A 163 -37.04 -26.94 21.14
N SER A 164 -36.90 -26.59 22.39
CA SER A 164 -36.71 -25.22 22.87
C SER A 164 -36.00 -25.16 24.21
N TYR A 165 -35.50 -24.01 24.58
CA TYR A 165 -34.93 -23.77 25.89
C TYR A 165 -35.56 -22.53 26.56
N VAL A 166 -35.57 -22.54 27.90
CA VAL A 166 -35.86 -21.38 28.74
C VAL A 166 -34.88 -21.38 29.91
N ILE A 167 -34.18 -20.25 30.11
CA ILE A 167 -33.30 -20.02 31.26
C ILE A 167 -34.06 -19.12 32.24
N VAL A 168 -34.20 -19.56 33.48
CA VAL A 168 -34.86 -18.80 34.55
C VAL A 168 -33.91 -18.58 35.74
N ASP A 169 -34.13 -17.46 36.45
CA ASP A 169 -33.45 -17.19 37.71
C ASP A 169 -34.08 -17.97 38.89
N SER A 170 -33.53 -17.83 40.08
CA SER A 170 -34.03 -18.46 41.32
C SER A 170 -35.42 -17.98 41.72
N LEU A 171 -35.95 -16.91 41.13
CA LEU A 171 -37.28 -16.37 41.32
C LEU A 171 -38.25 -16.79 40.20
N SER A 172 -37.82 -17.64 39.28
CA SER A 172 -38.54 -18.09 38.09
C SER A 172 -38.81 -16.96 37.06
N ASN A 173 -38.05 -15.86 37.08
CA ASN A 173 -38.09 -14.88 36.00
C ASN A 173 -37.33 -15.43 34.78
N ILE A 174 -37.92 -15.28 33.60
CA ILE A 174 -37.27 -15.69 32.34
C ILE A 174 -36.12 -14.73 32.03
N ILE A 175 -34.92 -15.25 31.92
CA ILE A 175 -33.70 -14.53 31.55
C ILE A 175 -33.47 -14.62 30.06
N SER A 176 -33.59 -15.82 29.48
CA SER A 176 -33.43 -16.07 28.04
C SER A 176 -34.31 -17.23 27.61
N SER A 177 -34.75 -17.22 26.38
CA SER A 177 -35.47 -18.35 25.78
C SER A 177 -35.34 -18.37 24.28
N GLY A 178 -35.46 -19.53 23.68
CA GLY A 178 -35.38 -19.67 22.24
C GLY A 178 -35.44 -21.12 21.76
N ASN A 179 -35.20 -21.27 20.47
CA ASN A 179 -35.07 -22.58 19.83
C ASN A 179 -34.16 -22.46 18.60
N LEU A 180 -33.57 -23.57 18.17
CA LEU A 180 -32.86 -23.62 16.90
C LEU A 180 -33.84 -23.96 15.77
N GLN A 181 -34.00 -23.02 14.84
CA GLN A 181 -34.93 -23.16 13.71
C GLN A 181 -34.46 -24.23 12.71
N GLY A 182 -35.38 -24.77 11.92
CA GLY A 182 -35.05 -25.70 10.85
C GLY A 182 -34.06 -25.11 9.83
N SER A 183 -33.15 -25.93 9.37
CA SER A 183 -32.05 -25.59 8.44
C SER A 183 -30.82 -24.90 9.06
N TYR A 184 -30.70 -24.86 10.39
CA TYR A 184 -29.51 -24.35 11.07
C TYR A 184 -28.88 -25.40 11.96
N SER A 185 -27.56 -25.60 11.82
CA SER A 185 -26.76 -26.46 12.70
C SER A 185 -26.28 -25.74 13.97
N PHE A 186 -26.36 -24.39 13.99
CA PHE A 186 -25.90 -23.53 15.09
C PHE A 186 -26.78 -22.32 15.25
N GLY A 187 -26.94 -21.85 16.50
CA GLY A 187 -27.57 -20.60 16.87
C GLY A 187 -27.10 -20.12 18.23
N SER A 188 -27.07 -18.81 18.48
CA SER A 188 -26.69 -18.25 19.77
C SER A 188 -27.65 -17.14 20.20
N ASN A 189 -27.88 -17.03 21.53
CA ASN A 189 -28.66 -15.96 22.14
C ASN A 189 -27.89 -15.38 23.34
N ILE A 190 -27.64 -14.07 23.29
CA ILE A 190 -26.98 -13.34 24.38
C ILE A 190 -27.98 -13.07 25.52
N PHE A 191 -27.54 -13.25 26.76
CA PHE A 191 -28.28 -12.87 27.93
C PHE A 191 -27.41 -12.23 29.03
N SER A 192 -28.00 -11.41 29.90
CA SER A 192 -27.26 -10.72 30.96
C SER A 192 -27.78 -11.11 32.35
N ILE A 193 -26.86 -11.20 33.30
CA ILE A 193 -27.13 -11.42 34.71
C ILE A 193 -26.61 -10.24 35.52
N ASN A 194 -27.52 -9.48 36.10
CA ASN A 194 -27.19 -8.28 36.90
C ASN A 194 -26.28 -7.28 36.20
N SER A 195 -26.31 -7.23 34.85
CA SER A 195 -25.61 -6.30 34.01
C SER A 195 -26.59 -5.44 33.20
N SER A 196 -26.30 -4.15 33.03
CA SER A 196 -27.22 -3.22 32.40
C SER A 196 -27.25 -3.30 30.87
N ALA A 197 -26.22 -3.83 30.24
CA ALA A 197 -26.14 -4.11 28.80
C ALA A 197 -25.01 -5.11 28.52
N CYS A 198 -25.27 -6.03 27.62
CA CYS A 198 -24.20 -6.91 27.09
C CYS A 198 -23.50 -6.22 25.94
N PRO A 199 -22.16 -6.39 25.82
CA PRO A 199 -21.47 -5.94 24.62
C PRO A 199 -22.02 -6.69 23.41
N VAL A 200 -22.33 -5.97 22.36
CA VAL A 200 -22.63 -6.52 21.04
C VAL A 200 -21.32 -6.52 20.28
N LEU A 201 -20.80 -7.69 20.00
CA LEU A 201 -19.60 -7.86 19.17
C LEU A 201 -19.96 -7.65 17.70
N GLY A 202 -19.02 -7.15 16.93
CA GLY A 202 -19.14 -6.91 15.50
C GLY A 202 -18.27 -5.76 15.07
N CYS A 203 -18.11 -5.57 13.78
CA CYS A 203 -17.39 -4.43 13.25
C CYS A 203 -18.03 -3.12 13.65
N SER A 204 -17.35 -2.29 14.45
CA SER A 204 -17.82 -1.01 14.96
C SER A 204 -17.37 0.19 14.11
N LEU A 205 -16.59 -0.01 13.03
CA LEU A 205 -16.03 1.03 12.19
C LEU A 205 -16.99 1.39 11.04
N PRO A 206 -17.53 2.64 10.98
CA PRO A 206 -18.58 3.03 10.02
C PRO A 206 -18.17 2.95 8.54
N PHE A 207 -16.89 2.88 8.25
CA PHE A 207 -16.35 2.80 6.88
C PHE A 207 -16.04 1.36 6.44
N ALA A 208 -16.25 0.37 7.31
CA ALA A 208 -16.12 -1.03 6.94
C ALA A 208 -17.39 -1.53 6.24
N VAL A 209 -17.24 -2.46 5.31
CA VAL A 209 -18.33 -3.05 4.51
C VAL A 209 -19.35 -3.77 5.40
N ASN A 210 -18.86 -4.47 6.40
CA ASN A 210 -19.66 -5.23 7.36
C ASN A 210 -19.95 -4.46 8.66
N TYR A 211 -19.95 -3.11 8.59
CA TYR A 211 -20.27 -2.26 9.73
C TYR A 211 -21.58 -2.66 10.41
N ASN A 212 -21.50 -2.91 11.70
CA ASN A 212 -22.67 -3.18 12.53
C ASN A 212 -22.96 -1.96 13.44
N PRO A 213 -23.96 -1.13 13.12
CA PRO A 213 -24.28 0.07 13.92
C PRO A 213 -24.73 -0.24 15.35
N ASN A 214 -25.02 -1.51 15.67
CA ASN A 214 -25.38 -1.97 17.01
C ASN A 214 -24.16 -2.51 17.78
N ALA A 215 -23.02 -2.72 17.14
CA ALA A 215 -21.79 -3.17 17.82
C ALA A 215 -21.37 -2.11 18.85
N THR A 216 -21.11 -2.57 20.07
CA THR A 216 -20.60 -1.76 21.19
C THR A 216 -19.15 -2.08 21.52
N VAL A 217 -18.64 -3.18 20.97
CA VAL A 217 -17.25 -3.63 21.05
C VAL A 217 -16.85 -4.16 19.69
N ASP A 218 -15.75 -3.65 19.18
CA ASP A 218 -15.15 -4.16 17.95
C ASP A 218 -14.58 -5.56 18.19
N ASP A 219 -14.90 -6.50 17.30
CA ASP A 219 -14.45 -7.91 17.39
C ASP A 219 -13.34 -8.24 16.42
N THR A 220 -12.74 -7.21 15.79
CA THR A 220 -11.69 -7.33 14.78
C THR A 220 -12.13 -8.05 13.49
N THR A 221 -13.43 -8.07 13.20
CA THR A 221 -13.98 -8.69 11.99
C THR A 221 -14.26 -7.70 10.87
N CYS A 222 -13.88 -6.40 11.02
CA CYS A 222 -14.12 -5.40 9.98
C CYS A 222 -13.42 -5.77 8.66
N VAL A 223 -14.16 -5.61 7.57
CA VAL A 223 -13.66 -5.80 6.21
C VAL A 223 -13.61 -4.45 5.53
N PHE A 224 -12.45 -4.09 4.97
CA PHE A 224 -12.25 -2.83 4.26
C PHE A 224 -12.15 -3.08 2.77
N LEU A 225 -12.70 -2.13 1.98
CA LEU A 225 -12.62 -2.20 0.51
C LEU A 225 -11.24 -1.82 -0.02
N SER A 226 -10.48 -1.03 0.73
CA SER A 226 -9.22 -0.48 0.24
C SER A 226 -8.28 -0.12 1.37
N ASP A 227 -7.00 -0.09 1.04
CA ASP A 227 -5.94 0.54 1.80
C ASP A 227 -5.02 1.30 0.84
N ASN A 228 -4.70 2.55 1.16
CA ASN A 228 -3.93 3.49 0.32
C ASN A 228 -4.51 3.75 -1.08
N VAL A 229 -5.71 3.28 -1.39
CA VAL A 229 -6.37 3.49 -2.69
C VAL A 229 -7.76 4.07 -2.50
N THR A 230 -8.03 5.19 -3.16
CA THR A 230 -9.30 5.91 -3.10
C THR A 230 -10.08 5.75 -4.39
N LEU A 231 -11.38 5.47 -4.31
CA LEU A 231 -12.29 5.53 -5.44
C LEU A 231 -12.63 6.98 -5.76
N LEU A 232 -12.31 7.41 -6.98
CA LEU A 232 -12.70 8.74 -7.49
C LEU A 232 -14.01 8.68 -8.26
N PHE A 233 -14.22 7.61 -9.04
CA PHE A 233 -15.44 7.41 -9.83
C PHE A 233 -15.63 5.94 -10.20
N ASN A 234 -16.90 5.51 -10.30
CA ASN A 234 -17.27 4.25 -10.92
C ASN A 234 -18.28 4.52 -12.06
N TRP A 235 -17.95 4.06 -13.25
CA TRP A 235 -18.84 4.14 -14.40
C TRP A 235 -19.34 2.74 -14.81
N ALA A 236 -20.66 2.60 -14.95
CA ALA A 236 -21.29 1.38 -15.41
C ALA A 236 -22.57 1.68 -16.16
N ASP A 237 -22.82 0.97 -17.26
CA ASP A 237 -24.09 0.94 -17.97
C ASP A 237 -24.84 -0.37 -17.64
N THR A 238 -25.81 -0.28 -16.76
CA THR A 238 -26.62 -1.43 -16.31
C THR A 238 -27.57 -1.98 -17.38
N SER A 239 -27.67 -1.34 -18.54
CA SER A 239 -28.48 -1.80 -19.67
C SER A 239 -27.76 -2.82 -20.58
N LEU A 240 -26.44 -2.98 -20.39
CA LEU A 240 -25.62 -3.90 -21.16
C LEU A 240 -26.03 -5.36 -20.90
N PRO A 241 -26.08 -6.19 -21.94
CA PRO A 241 -26.31 -7.63 -21.78
C PRO A 241 -25.10 -8.29 -21.13
N THR A 242 -25.35 -9.31 -20.29
CA THR A 242 -24.28 -10.13 -19.70
C THR A 242 -23.84 -11.23 -20.67
N ASN A 243 -22.54 -11.58 -20.59
CA ASN A 243 -21.93 -12.69 -21.30
C ASN A 243 -22.08 -14.03 -20.52
N SER A 244 -21.40 -15.08 -20.97
CA SER A 244 -21.42 -16.40 -20.33
C SER A 244 -20.75 -16.46 -18.95
N LEU A 245 -19.94 -15.46 -18.58
CA LEU A 245 -19.31 -15.32 -17.25
C LEU A 245 -20.17 -14.48 -16.30
N GLY A 246 -21.37 -14.04 -16.75
CA GLY A 246 -22.27 -13.20 -15.95
C GLY A 246 -21.83 -11.73 -15.86
N GLY A 247 -20.86 -11.30 -16.67
CA GLY A 247 -20.38 -9.94 -16.74
C GLY A 247 -20.71 -9.23 -18.04
N SER A 248 -20.54 -7.91 -18.06
CA SER A 248 -20.84 -7.05 -19.21
C SER A 248 -19.62 -6.33 -19.75
N TYR A 249 -18.52 -6.29 -19.00
CA TYR A 249 -17.31 -5.53 -19.31
C TYR A 249 -16.11 -6.44 -19.54
N THR A 250 -15.06 -5.87 -20.15
CA THR A 250 -13.82 -6.56 -20.49
C THR A 250 -12.64 -5.68 -20.11
N ASP A 251 -11.56 -5.67 -20.88
CA ASP A 251 -10.35 -4.95 -20.55
C ASP A 251 -10.49 -3.42 -20.59
N VAL A 252 -9.51 -2.72 -19.99
CA VAL A 252 -9.42 -1.26 -19.92
C VAL A 252 -8.05 -0.79 -20.39
N TYR A 253 -8.02 0.38 -21.05
CA TYR A 253 -6.82 1.00 -21.57
C TYR A 253 -6.86 2.53 -21.40
N GLY A 254 -5.77 3.16 -20.95
CA GLY A 254 -5.66 4.60 -20.76
C GLY A 254 -5.13 5.32 -22.00
N VAL A 255 -5.73 6.45 -22.36
CA VAL A 255 -5.29 7.29 -23.47
C VAL A 255 -5.22 8.75 -23.04
N ALA A 256 -4.08 9.40 -23.27
CA ALA A 256 -3.91 10.84 -23.07
C ALA A 256 -3.76 11.53 -24.43
N ILE A 257 -4.72 12.38 -24.79
CA ILE A 257 -4.72 13.09 -26.08
C ILE A 257 -5.39 14.47 -25.97
N ASN A 258 -4.91 15.45 -26.72
CA ASN A 258 -5.44 16.82 -26.78
C ASN A 258 -5.52 17.52 -25.41
N GLY A 259 -4.72 17.12 -24.44
CA GLY A 259 -4.73 17.64 -23.06
C GLY A 259 -5.87 17.05 -22.21
N GLY A 260 -6.59 16.03 -22.69
CA GLY A 260 -7.56 15.24 -21.95
C GLY A 260 -7.03 13.82 -21.71
N GLU A 261 -7.62 13.13 -20.74
CA GLU A 261 -7.35 11.75 -20.38
C GLU A 261 -8.64 10.93 -20.51
N TYR A 262 -8.51 9.75 -21.08
CA TYR A 262 -9.66 8.90 -21.41
C TYR A 262 -9.40 7.46 -21.01
N ALA A 263 -10.42 6.83 -20.41
CA ALA A 263 -10.46 5.38 -20.22
C ALA A 263 -11.21 4.75 -21.39
N VAL A 264 -10.57 3.80 -22.05
CA VAL A 264 -11.19 2.94 -23.07
C VAL A 264 -11.54 1.65 -22.38
N ILE A 265 -12.83 1.31 -22.28
CA ILE A 265 -13.29 0.06 -21.68
C ILE A 265 -14.13 -0.74 -22.68
N GLY A 266 -13.84 -2.03 -22.76
CA GLY A 266 -14.60 -2.95 -23.57
C GLY A 266 -15.88 -3.41 -22.88
N SER A 267 -16.88 -3.74 -23.69
CA SER A 267 -18.12 -4.34 -23.23
C SER A 267 -18.59 -5.45 -24.17
N THR A 268 -19.65 -6.14 -23.76
CA THR A 268 -20.36 -7.10 -24.62
C THR A 268 -20.87 -6.48 -25.92
N MET A 269 -21.02 -5.15 -25.99
CA MET A 269 -21.59 -4.43 -27.12
C MET A 269 -20.56 -3.69 -27.98
N GLY A 270 -19.41 -3.33 -27.44
CA GLY A 270 -18.39 -2.56 -28.15
C GLY A 270 -17.38 -1.89 -27.22
N THR A 271 -16.86 -0.77 -27.70
CA THR A 271 -15.82 0.04 -27.05
C THR A 271 -16.43 1.33 -26.51
N HIS A 272 -16.34 1.56 -25.23
CA HIS A 272 -16.72 2.80 -24.56
C HIS A 272 -15.48 3.64 -24.30
N ILE A 273 -15.56 4.93 -24.54
CA ILE A 273 -14.50 5.91 -24.28
C ILE A 273 -15.04 6.91 -23.26
N ILE A 274 -14.48 6.85 -22.07
CA ILE A 274 -14.91 7.64 -20.92
C ILE A 274 -13.90 8.77 -20.72
N ASP A 275 -14.34 10.02 -20.72
CA ASP A 275 -13.51 11.16 -20.35
C ASP A 275 -13.27 11.13 -18.83
N VAL A 276 -12.02 10.97 -18.44
CA VAL A 276 -11.55 10.93 -17.04
C VAL A 276 -10.63 12.12 -16.71
N THR A 277 -10.58 13.13 -17.57
CA THR A 277 -9.80 14.37 -17.38
C THR A 277 -10.11 15.04 -16.04
N ASN A 278 -11.38 15.01 -15.64
CA ASN A 278 -11.79 15.31 -14.27
C ASN A 278 -12.31 14.02 -13.62
N PRO A 279 -11.47 13.28 -12.92
CA PRO A 279 -11.76 11.91 -12.55
C PRO A 279 -13.01 11.76 -11.67
N THR A 280 -13.35 12.76 -10.85
CA THR A 280 -14.56 12.75 -10.00
C THR A 280 -15.86 13.10 -10.75
N GLN A 281 -15.76 13.49 -12.04
CA GLN A 281 -16.88 13.86 -12.89
C GLN A 281 -16.76 13.19 -14.27
N SER A 282 -16.30 11.96 -14.31
CA SER A 282 -16.11 11.19 -15.53
C SER A 282 -17.44 10.97 -16.27
N TYR A 283 -17.40 10.93 -17.60
CA TYR A 283 -18.56 10.70 -18.43
C TYR A 283 -18.20 10.00 -19.73
N GLU A 284 -19.15 9.31 -20.34
CA GLU A 284 -18.95 8.68 -21.64
C GLU A 284 -18.88 9.72 -22.76
N ALA A 285 -17.70 9.84 -23.38
CA ALA A 285 -17.46 10.76 -24.51
C ALA A 285 -17.83 10.15 -25.86
N ALA A 286 -17.65 8.83 -26.01
CA ALA A 286 -18.00 8.12 -27.25
C ALA A 286 -18.25 6.63 -27.00
N PHE A 287 -19.06 6.03 -27.88
CA PHE A 287 -19.26 4.60 -27.99
C PHE A 287 -19.08 4.13 -29.44
N VAL A 288 -18.32 3.06 -29.64
CA VAL A 288 -18.11 2.40 -30.95
C VAL A 288 -18.62 0.97 -30.86
N PRO A 289 -19.67 0.61 -31.62
CA PRO A 289 -20.19 -0.75 -31.64
C PRO A 289 -19.13 -1.74 -32.14
N GLY A 290 -19.00 -2.88 -31.46
CA GLY A 290 -18.17 -3.98 -31.93
C GLY A 290 -18.87 -4.76 -33.08
N ALA A 291 -18.07 -5.34 -33.99
CA ALA A 291 -18.60 -6.23 -35.03
C ALA A 291 -19.26 -7.47 -34.40
N GLN A 292 -18.67 -8.04 -33.36
CA GLN A 292 -19.31 -9.06 -32.51
C GLN A 292 -19.96 -8.41 -31.31
N GLN A 293 -21.18 -8.81 -30.96
CA GLN A 293 -21.94 -8.30 -29.81
C GLN A 293 -22.59 -9.45 -29.02
N TYR A 294 -23.02 -9.17 -27.79
CA TYR A 294 -23.78 -10.01 -26.85
C TYR A 294 -22.94 -11.10 -26.12
N SER A 295 -22.31 -12.01 -26.87
CA SER A 295 -21.60 -13.15 -26.27
C SER A 295 -20.09 -12.92 -26.12
N VAL A 296 -19.68 -11.65 -26.05
CA VAL A 296 -18.28 -11.27 -25.93
C VAL A 296 -17.82 -11.39 -24.48
N THR A 297 -16.71 -12.08 -24.25
CA THR A 297 -16.04 -12.18 -22.95
C THR A 297 -14.76 -11.38 -22.90
N HIS A 298 -14.16 -11.09 -24.06
CA HIS A 298 -12.89 -10.36 -24.11
C HIS A 298 -12.82 -9.40 -25.29
N ARG A 299 -12.41 -8.17 -25.02
CA ARG A 299 -11.94 -7.14 -25.96
C ARG A 299 -10.70 -6.52 -25.39
N ASP A 300 -9.74 -6.24 -26.23
CA ASP A 300 -8.49 -5.62 -25.82
C ASP A 300 -8.16 -4.43 -26.72
N PHE A 301 -7.36 -3.51 -26.19
CA PHE A 301 -7.08 -2.22 -26.80
C PHE A 301 -5.61 -1.85 -26.69
N PHE A 302 -5.15 -1.13 -27.71
CA PHE A 302 -3.88 -0.45 -27.69
C PHE A 302 -3.96 0.84 -28.52
N HIS A 303 -3.16 1.85 -28.27
CA HIS A 303 -3.14 3.05 -29.12
C HIS A 303 -1.74 3.38 -29.65
N MET A 304 -1.70 4.01 -30.82
CA MET A 304 -0.50 4.60 -31.38
C MET A 304 -0.86 5.95 -32.01
N ASP A 305 -0.16 7.01 -31.62
CA ASP A 305 -0.46 8.39 -32.00
C ASP A 305 -1.93 8.76 -31.61
N HIS A 306 -2.80 8.99 -32.60
CA HIS A 306 -4.22 9.28 -32.37
C HIS A 306 -5.14 8.18 -32.90
N TYR A 307 -4.63 6.98 -33.06
CA TYR A 307 -5.40 5.81 -33.46
C TYR A 307 -5.48 4.80 -32.32
N LEU A 308 -6.70 4.45 -31.96
CA LEU A 308 -7.03 3.38 -31.03
C LEU A 308 -7.31 2.12 -31.84
N TYR A 309 -6.68 1.03 -31.45
CA TYR A 309 -6.85 -0.31 -32.04
C TYR A 309 -7.64 -1.16 -31.07
N GLY A 310 -8.60 -1.94 -31.57
CA GLY A 310 -9.40 -2.86 -30.79
C GLY A 310 -9.51 -4.22 -31.45
N VAL A 311 -9.36 -5.28 -30.67
CA VAL A 311 -9.60 -6.67 -31.08
C VAL A 311 -10.60 -7.36 -30.16
N CYS A 312 -11.10 -8.52 -30.58
CA CYS A 312 -11.99 -9.34 -29.77
C CYS A 312 -11.77 -10.81 -30.17
N ASP A 313 -11.88 -11.72 -29.21
CA ASP A 313 -11.59 -13.14 -29.42
C ASP A 313 -12.82 -14.00 -29.82
N GLN A 314 -14.03 -13.43 -29.84
CA GLN A 314 -15.24 -14.20 -30.12
C GLN A 314 -15.92 -13.84 -31.44
N GLY A 315 -16.54 -14.84 -32.01
CA GLY A 315 -17.56 -14.72 -33.07
C GLY A 315 -17.05 -14.16 -34.39
N THR A 316 -17.82 -13.23 -34.95
CA THR A 316 -17.54 -12.56 -36.25
C THR A 316 -16.82 -11.23 -35.98
N SER A 317 -15.77 -11.25 -35.19
CA SER A 317 -15.01 -10.07 -34.80
C SER A 317 -14.11 -9.54 -35.92
N THR A 318 -13.56 -8.38 -35.69
CA THR A 318 -12.70 -7.66 -36.65
C THR A 318 -11.57 -6.94 -35.87
N LEU A 319 -10.49 -6.59 -36.57
CA LEU A 319 -9.63 -5.51 -36.13
C LEU A 319 -10.35 -4.18 -36.40
N GLN A 320 -10.61 -3.39 -35.36
CA GLN A 320 -11.12 -2.04 -35.46
C GLN A 320 -9.98 -1.04 -35.22
N ILE A 321 -9.87 0.00 -36.09
CA ILE A 321 -8.96 1.15 -35.87
C ILE A 321 -9.82 2.40 -35.88
N ILE A 322 -9.74 3.14 -34.78
CA ILE A 322 -10.59 4.28 -34.46
C ILE A 322 -9.70 5.52 -34.39
N ASP A 323 -9.98 6.52 -35.22
CA ASP A 323 -9.36 7.85 -35.10
C ASP A 323 -10.02 8.61 -33.95
N ILE A 324 -9.22 8.89 -32.91
CA ILE A 324 -9.61 9.57 -31.67
C ILE A 324 -9.09 11.01 -31.60
N SER A 325 -8.56 11.55 -32.73
CA SER A 325 -7.97 12.89 -32.79
C SER A 325 -8.91 14.03 -32.44
N ASN A 326 -10.24 13.83 -32.53
CA ASN A 326 -11.23 14.87 -32.24
C ASN A 326 -11.91 14.71 -30.88
N LEU A 327 -11.40 13.82 -30.00
CA LEU A 327 -11.90 13.74 -28.62
C LEU A 327 -11.79 15.09 -27.91
N PRO A 328 -12.77 15.46 -27.05
CA PRO A 328 -13.95 14.67 -26.62
C PRO A 328 -15.16 14.77 -27.55
N ASN A 329 -15.08 15.44 -28.71
CA ASN A 329 -16.26 15.78 -29.51
C ASN A 329 -16.78 14.60 -30.35
N SER A 330 -15.89 13.78 -30.90
CA SER A 330 -16.27 12.62 -31.72
C SER A 330 -15.08 11.73 -32.01
N VAL A 331 -15.38 10.47 -32.41
CA VAL A 331 -14.41 9.50 -32.93
C VAL A 331 -14.86 9.02 -34.30
N ASN A 332 -13.95 8.43 -35.11
CA ASN A 332 -14.24 7.91 -36.41
C ASN A 332 -13.58 6.56 -36.67
N VAL A 333 -14.34 5.54 -36.99
CA VAL A 333 -13.79 4.24 -37.36
C VAL A 333 -13.17 4.35 -38.78
N VAL A 334 -11.86 4.18 -38.88
CA VAL A 334 -11.10 4.32 -40.14
C VAL A 334 -10.74 2.98 -40.76
N TYR A 335 -10.78 1.90 -39.96
CA TYR A 335 -10.63 0.52 -40.42
C TYR A 335 -11.51 -0.40 -39.58
N ASP A 336 -12.22 -1.30 -40.19
CA ASP A 336 -13.05 -2.32 -39.54
C ASP A 336 -13.18 -3.54 -40.51
N SER A 337 -12.35 -4.56 -40.27
CA SER A 337 -12.29 -5.70 -41.17
C SER A 337 -11.67 -6.93 -40.51
N ASP A 338 -12.22 -8.11 -40.91
CA ASP A 338 -11.69 -9.42 -40.56
C ASP A 338 -10.61 -9.95 -41.52
N SER A 339 -10.24 -9.17 -42.52
CA SER A 339 -9.35 -9.63 -43.60
C SER A 339 -7.89 -9.86 -43.17
N LEU A 340 -7.43 -9.17 -42.11
CA LEU A 340 -6.10 -9.33 -41.55
C LEU A 340 -6.14 -10.05 -40.20
N ILE A 341 -7.01 -9.61 -39.31
CA ILE A 341 -7.27 -10.24 -38.02
C ILE A 341 -8.80 -10.36 -37.89
N ALA A 342 -9.31 -11.59 -37.84
CA ALA A 342 -10.72 -11.84 -37.57
C ALA A 342 -10.99 -11.87 -36.06
N THR A 343 -10.25 -12.69 -35.34
CA THR A 343 -10.30 -12.78 -33.87
C THR A 343 -8.90 -12.72 -33.31
N SER A 344 -8.73 -12.05 -32.17
CA SER A 344 -7.53 -12.10 -31.37
C SER A 344 -7.90 -11.88 -29.91
N HIS A 345 -7.30 -12.65 -29.01
CA HIS A 345 -7.54 -12.51 -27.59
C HIS A 345 -6.97 -11.18 -27.09
N ASN A 346 -5.74 -10.90 -27.44
CA ASN A 346 -5.00 -9.69 -27.09
C ASN A 346 -4.17 -9.23 -28.30
N MET A 347 -3.57 -8.06 -28.23
CA MET A 347 -2.60 -7.53 -29.18
C MET A 347 -1.57 -6.65 -28.45
N PHE A 348 -0.42 -6.49 -29.05
CA PHE A 348 0.60 -5.53 -28.62
C PHE A 348 1.04 -4.66 -29.81
N ILE A 349 1.23 -3.36 -29.56
CA ILE A 349 1.74 -2.43 -30.57
C ILE A 349 3.15 -1.95 -30.20
N ASP A 350 4.12 -2.37 -31.01
CA ASP A 350 5.44 -1.76 -31.02
C ASP A 350 5.36 -0.44 -31.81
N ALA A 351 5.14 0.64 -31.09
CA ALA A 351 4.94 1.96 -31.68
C ALA A 351 6.20 2.49 -32.36
N LEU A 352 7.41 2.08 -31.89
CA LEU A 352 8.68 2.48 -32.49
C LEU A 352 8.84 1.90 -33.90
N ASN A 353 8.56 0.61 -34.07
CA ASN A 353 8.68 -0.12 -35.32
C ASN A 353 7.38 -0.17 -36.13
N LYS A 354 6.29 0.43 -35.61
CA LYS A 354 4.95 0.49 -36.21
C LYS A 354 4.41 -0.87 -36.59
N LYS A 355 4.54 -1.82 -35.67
CA LYS A 355 4.07 -3.19 -35.82
C LYS A 355 2.98 -3.49 -34.81
N LEU A 356 1.94 -4.18 -35.26
CA LEU A 356 0.94 -4.78 -34.40
C LEU A 356 1.15 -6.29 -34.39
N TYR A 357 1.25 -6.86 -33.22
CA TYR A 357 1.35 -8.29 -32.96
C TYR A 357 0.01 -8.79 -32.41
N SER A 358 -0.64 -9.72 -33.09
CA SER A 358 -1.83 -10.39 -32.56
C SER A 358 -1.44 -11.68 -31.83
N THR A 359 -2.17 -12.06 -30.83
CA THR A 359 -1.89 -13.28 -30.04
C THR A 359 -2.04 -14.57 -30.84
N ASN A 360 -2.66 -14.52 -32.02
CA ASN A 360 -2.64 -15.62 -32.98
C ASN A 360 -1.29 -15.80 -33.69
N GLY A 361 -0.35 -14.86 -33.51
CA GLY A 361 0.98 -14.85 -34.12
C GLY A 361 1.08 -14.05 -35.40
N ASP A 362 0.02 -13.41 -35.89
CA ASP A 362 0.05 -12.54 -37.07
C ASP A 362 0.64 -11.17 -36.71
N VAL A 363 1.53 -10.68 -37.55
CA VAL A 363 2.18 -9.39 -37.39
C VAL A 363 1.86 -8.49 -38.58
N LEU A 364 1.37 -7.28 -38.25
CA LEU A 364 0.97 -6.29 -39.25
C LEU A 364 1.89 -5.08 -39.26
N ASP A 365 2.09 -4.49 -40.43
CA ASP A 365 2.59 -3.12 -40.59
C ASP A 365 1.40 -2.15 -40.43
N ILE A 366 1.51 -1.28 -39.43
CA ILE A 366 0.51 -0.23 -39.13
C ILE A 366 1.08 1.18 -39.36
N SER A 367 2.12 1.31 -40.18
CA SER A 367 2.67 2.62 -40.61
C SER A 367 1.60 3.49 -41.27
N ASN A 368 0.60 2.87 -41.89
CA ASN A 368 -0.60 3.55 -42.39
C ASN A 368 -1.85 2.95 -41.71
N PRO A 369 -2.36 3.56 -40.62
CA PRO A 369 -3.47 3.00 -39.84
C PRO A 369 -4.76 2.79 -40.61
N ILE A 370 -5.03 3.57 -41.66
CA ILE A 370 -6.23 3.39 -42.52
C ILE A 370 -6.08 2.28 -43.55
N SER A 371 -4.89 1.67 -43.69
CA SER A 371 -4.61 0.58 -44.60
C SER A 371 -3.48 -0.29 -44.07
N PRO A 372 -3.68 -0.96 -42.94
CA PRO A 372 -2.68 -1.88 -42.41
C PRO A 372 -2.39 -3.03 -43.37
N SER A 373 -1.23 -3.66 -43.26
CA SER A 373 -0.85 -4.77 -44.15
C SER A 373 -0.16 -5.88 -43.37
N PHE A 374 -0.37 -7.13 -43.84
CA PHE A 374 0.29 -8.30 -43.26
C PHE A 374 1.80 -8.28 -43.53
N LEU A 375 2.62 -8.52 -42.51
CA LEU A 375 4.07 -8.65 -42.60
C LEU A 375 4.52 -10.11 -42.59
N PHE A 376 4.25 -10.80 -41.50
CA PHE A 376 4.66 -12.20 -41.31
C PHE A 376 3.84 -12.83 -40.19
N HIS A 377 3.99 -14.16 -40.04
CA HIS A 377 3.42 -14.91 -38.94
C HIS A 377 4.56 -15.48 -38.06
N MET A 378 4.43 -15.37 -36.73
CA MET A 378 5.43 -15.83 -35.76
C MET A 378 5.67 -17.35 -35.79
N GLY A 379 4.70 -18.12 -36.25
CA GLY A 379 4.76 -19.58 -36.26
C GLY A 379 4.25 -20.23 -34.97
N PHE A 380 3.85 -19.45 -34.00
CA PHE A 380 3.21 -19.88 -32.77
C PHE A 380 2.20 -18.83 -32.29
N SER A 381 1.28 -19.22 -31.44
CA SER A 381 0.36 -18.35 -30.72
C SER A 381 0.83 -18.16 -29.30
N PHE A 382 0.48 -17.05 -28.71
CA PHE A 382 0.78 -16.68 -27.32
C PHE A 382 -0.47 -16.06 -26.68
N HIS A 383 -0.46 -15.94 -25.37
CA HIS A 383 -1.59 -15.34 -24.67
C HIS A 383 -1.43 -13.81 -24.60
N ASP A 384 -0.24 -13.36 -24.22
CA ASP A 384 0.10 -11.95 -24.10
C ASP A 384 1.56 -11.71 -24.53
N LEU A 385 1.90 -10.45 -24.82
CA LEU A 385 3.22 -10.03 -25.30
C LEU A 385 3.58 -8.67 -24.69
N TYR A 386 4.81 -8.57 -24.21
CA TYR A 386 5.45 -7.29 -23.92
C TYR A 386 6.69 -7.11 -24.79
N VAL A 387 6.88 -5.95 -25.40
CA VAL A 387 8.07 -5.63 -26.21
C VAL A 387 8.78 -4.42 -25.64
N GLU A 388 10.04 -4.60 -25.28
CA GLU A 388 10.92 -3.53 -24.80
C GLU A 388 12.29 -3.63 -25.46
N ASN A 389 12.83 -2.51 -25.99
CA ASN A 389 14.15 -2.43 -26.61
C ASN A 389 14.41 -3.55 -27.64
N ASP A 390 13.49 -3.75 -28.59
CA ASP A 390 13.51 -4.82 -29.61
C ASP A 390 13.54 -6.25 -29.03
N THR A 391 13.22 -6.44 -27.75
CA THR A 391 13.08 -7.76 -27.12
C THR A 391 11.61 -8.04 -26.86
N GLY A 392 11.10 -9.15 -27.36
CA GLY A 392 9.74 -9.61 -27.16
C GLY A 392 9.69 -10.70 -26.08
N TYR A 393 8.86 -10.49 -25.07
CA TYR A 393 8.55 -11.40 -23.98
C TYR A 393 7.17 -11.99 -24.21
N PHE A 394 7.11 -13.24 -24.67
CA PHE A 394 5.88 -13.91 -25.06
C PHE A 394 5.37 -14.83 -23.96
N ASN A 395 4.20 -14.54 -23.43
CA ASN A 395 3.50 -15.39 -22.46
C ASN A 395 2.71 -16.47 -23.21
N CYS A 396 3.20 -17.71 -23.17
CA CYS A 396 2.74 -18.80 -24.04
C CYS A 396 1.95 -19.91 -23.30
N GLY A 397 1.18 -19.55 -22.27
CA GLY A 397 0.38 -20.51 -21.51
C GLY A 397 1.23 -21.63 -20.91
N SER A 398 0.86 -22.87 -21.14
CA SER A 398 1.58 -24.05 -20.65
C SER A 398 3.03 -24.19 -21.20
N ASN A 399 3.38 -23.43 -22.23
CA ASN A 399 4.75 -23.41 -22.80
C ASN A 399 5.67 -22.39 -22.08
N GLY A 400 5.16 -21.67 -21.09
CA GLY A 400 5.88 -20.70 -20.29
C GLY A 400 6.26 -19.44 -21.06
N LEU A 401 7.28 -18.72 -20.56
CA LEU A 401 7.77 -17.48 -21.15
C LEU A 401 8.79 -17.79 -22.25
N GLN A 402 8.59 -17.19 -23.44
CA GLN A 402 9.49 -17.29 -24.59
C GLN A 402 10.04 -15.91 -24.94
N ILE A 403 11.34 -15.79 -25.22
CA ILE A 403 11.99 -14.51 -25.51
C ILE A 403 12.58 -14.52 -26.91
N TYR A 404 12.29 -13.45 -27.66
CA TYR A 404 12.76 -13.25 -29.03
C TYR A 404 13.34 -11.86 -29.21
N GLU A 405 14.42 -11.77 -30.03
CA GLU A 405 14.90 -10.51 -30.60
C GLU A 405 14.01 -10.13 -31.78
N MET A 406 13.47 -8.89 -31.77
CA MET A 406 12.42 -8.41 -32.67
C MET A 406 12.93 -7.43 -33.74
N THR A 407 14.24 -7.26 -33.91
CA THR A 407 14.89 -6.30 -34.82
C THR A 407 14.53 -6.48 -36.29
N THR A 408 14.09 -7.67 -36.70
CA THR A 408 13.78 -8.01 -38.08
C THR A 408 12.38 -8.58 -38.25
N ASN A 409 11.93 -8.72 -39.52
CA ASN A 409 10.68 -9.45 -39.83
C ASN A 409 10.84 -10.98 -39.71
N SER A 410 11.90 -11.44 -39.10
CA SER A 410 12.16 -12.83 -38.77
C SER A 410 12.70 -12.87 -37.33
N PRO A 411 11.87 -12.77 -36.33
CA PRO A 411 12.28 -12.78 -34.92
C PRO A 411 13.18 -13.96 -34.60
N GLN A 412 14.21 -13.70 -33.80
CA GLN A 412 15.21 -14.70 -33.43
C GLN A 412 14.98 -15.15 -32.01
N TYR A 413 14.82 -16.43 -31.79
CA TYR A 413 14.72 -17.01 -30.45
C TYR A 413 16.00 -16.72 -29.66
N VAL A 414 15.82 -16.22 -28.41
CA VAL A 414 16.90 -15.89 -27.48
C VAL A 414 16.89 -16.86 -26.30
N GLY A 415 15.78 -17.03 -25.63
CA GLY A 415 15.70 -17.83 -24.43
C GLY A 415 14.26 -18.16 -24.02
N SER A 416 14.11 -18.95 -22.98
CA SER A 416 12.79 -19.27 -22.42
C SER A 416 12.87 -19.71 -20.97
N LEU A 417 11.74 -19.53 -20.25
CA LEU A 417 11.52 -20.09 -18.92
C LEU A 417 10.28 -21.01 -19.00
N THR A 418 10.53 -22.33 -19.10
CA THR A 418 9.49 -23.35 -19.34
C THR A 418 9.25 -24.25 -18.15
N SER A 419 9.96 -24.03 -17.03
CA SER A 419 9.77 -24.75 -15.78
C SER A 419 10.15 -23.86 -14.61
N TYR A 420 9.17 -23.52 -13.78
CA TYR A 420 9.33 -22.62 -12.63
C TYR A 420 8.30 -22.95 -11.55
N PRO A 421 8.45 -22.45 -10.31
CA PRO A 421 7.47 -22.65 -9.24
C PRO A 421 6.10 -22.11 -9.61
N ASP A 422 5.02 -22.80 -9.22
CA ASP A 422 3.62 -22.43 -9.52
C ASP A 422 3.41 -22.13 -11.00
N GLN A 423 3.95 -22.97 -11.87
CA GLN A 423 3.75 -22.87 -13.31
C GLN A 423 2.35 -23.37 -13.68
N GLY A 424 1.59 -22.54 -14.36
CA GLY A 424 0.25 -22.83 -14.81
C GLY A 424 -0.06 -22.28 -16.20
N GLY A 425 -1.11 -21.48 -16.30
CA GLY A 425 -1.44 -20.71 -17.48
C GLY A 425 -0.65 -19.42 -17.52
N ASN A 426 0.60 -19.45 -18.01
CA ASN A 426 1.41 -18.25 -18.19
C ASN A 426 0.66 -17.23 -19.02
N HIS A 427 0.18 -16.16 -18.37
CA HIS A 427 -0.85 -15.28 -18.88
C HIS A 427 -0.30 -13.94 -19.34
N SER A 428 0.21 -13.13 -18.41
CA SER A 428 0.67 -11.77 -18.68
C SER A 428 1.98 -11.48 -17.95
N GLY A 429 2.64 -10.39 -18.33
CA GLY A 429 3.83 -9.93 -17.65
C GLY A 429 4.38 -8.63 -18.20
N TRP A 430 5.23 -7.99 -17.41
CA TRP A 430 5.82 -6.70 -17.71
C TRP A 430 7.29 -6.66 -17.31
N GLU A 431 8.14 -6.10 -18.18
CA GLU A 431 9.57 -5.94 -17.91
C GLU A 431 9.88 -4.51 -17.46
N LYS A 432 10.76 -4.38 -16.50
CA LYS A 432 11.41 -3.12 -16.13
C LYS A 432 12.76 -3.37 -15.47
N ASP A 433 13.79 -2.66 -15.92
CA ASP A 433 15.15 -2.66 -15.31
C ASP A 433 15.77 -4.06 -15.14
N ASN A 434 15.58 -4.95 -16.13
CA ASN A 434 15.97 -6.36 -16.15
C ASN A 434 15.21 -7.26 -15.16
N ILE A 435 14.06 -6.82 -14.68
CA ILE A 435 13.13 -7.63 -13.90
C ILE A 435 11.85 -7.81 -14.70
N TYR A 436 11.41 -9.04 -14.85
CA TYR A 436 10.11 -9.38 -15.45
C TYR A 436 9.18 -9.93 -14.38
N ILE A 437 8.03 -9.27 -14.19
CA ILE A 437 6.98 -9.80 -13.33
C ILE A 437 6.04 -10.63 -14.21
N LEU A 438 5.70 -11.83 -13.75
CA LEU A 438 4.89 -12.78 -14.51
C LEU A 438 3.69 -13.25 -13.68
N ALA A 439 2.51 -13.23 -14.29
CA ALA A 439 1.28 -13.82 -13.77
C ALA A 439 0.95 -15.13 -14.50
N ASP A 440 0.63 -16.17 -13.72
CA ASP A 440 -0.06 -17.38 -14.19
C ASP A 440 -1.53 -17.31 -13.76
N GLU A 441 -2.46 -17.33 -14.70
CA GLU A 441 -3.89 -17.20 -14.44
C GLU A 441 -4.47 -18.52 -13.91
N ASN A 442 -4.10 -18.84 -12.67
CA ASN A 442 -4.55 -20.04 -11.98
C ASN A 442 -4.89 -19.77 -10.52
N HIS A 443 -5.86 -20.47 -10.00
CA HIS A 443 -6.25 -20.41 -8.58
C HIS A 443 -5.08 -20.72 -7.67
N GLY A 444 -4.77 -19.81 -6.76
CA GLY A 444 -3.77 -19.96 -5.71
C GLY A 444 -2.31 -19.91 -6.19
N TYR A 445 -2.06 -19.45 -7.42
CA TYR A 445 -0.70 -19.32 -7.93
C TYR A 445 -0.12 -17.94 -7.64
N SER A 446 1.15 -17.95 -7.24
CA SER A 446 1.89 -16.71 -6.94
C SER A 446 2.29 -15.97 -8.20
N LEU A 447 2.46 -14.66 -8.13
CA LEU A 447 3.24 -13.87 -9.07
C LEU A 447 4.72 -14.23 -8.97
N LYS A 448 5.45 -14.15 -10.07
CA LYS A 448 6.89 -14.48 -10.15
C LYS A 448 7.68 -13.22 -10.49
N VAL A 449 8.75 -12.99 -9.74
CA VAL A 449 9.79 -12.04 -10.11
C VAL A 449 10.91 -12.80 -10.80
N ILE A 450 11.20 -12.44 -12.02
CA ILE A 450 12.19 -13.11 -12.87
C ILE A 450 13.33 -12.14 -13.17
N ASP A 451 14.55 -12.52 -12.85
CA ASP A 451 15.75 -11.83 -13.33
C ASP A 451 15.96 -12.18 -14.82
N VAL A 452 15.87 -11.16 -15.67
CA VAL A 452 16.05 -11.25 -17.12
C VAL A 452 17.32 -10.55 -17.59
N SER A 453 18.25 -10.24 -16.71
CA SER A 453 19.56 -9.64 -17.05
C SER A 453 20.42 -10.52 -17.95
N ASP A 454 20.27 -11.85 -17.86
CA ASP A 454 20.80 -12.82 -18.82
C ASP A 454 19.64 -13.59 -19.47
N LEU A 455 19.24 -13.17 -20.65
CA LEU A 455 18.12 -13.75 -21.40
C LEU A 455 18.31 -15.24 -21.76
N ASN A 456 19.54 -15.77 -21.67
CA ASN A 456 19.81 -17.20 -21.87
C ASN A 456 19.68 -18.02 -20.58
N ASN A 457 19.57 -17.36 -19.42
CA ASN A 457 19.55 -18.01 -18.11
C ASN A 457 18.60 -17.31 -17.13
N LEU A 458 17.33 -17.32 -17.45
CA LEU A 458 16.28 -16.69 -16.65
C LEU A 458 16.13 -17.35 -15.27
N GLN A 459 16.00 -16.54 -14.21
CA GLN A 459 15.89 -17.01 -12.84
C GLN A 459 14.68 -16.42 -12.14
N VAL A 460 13.82 -17.26 -11.56
CA VAL A 460 12.81 -16.79 -10.60
C VAL A 460 13.51 -16.46 -9.28
N ILE A 461 13.47 -15.19 -8.87
CA ILE A 461 14.16 -14.70 -7.68
C ILE A 461 13.23 -14.47 -6.50
N ALA A 462 11.91 -14.26 -6.73
CA ALA A 462 10.92 -14.15 -5.70
C ALA A 462 9.54 -14.63 -6.16
N LEU A 463 8.70 -14.97 -5.19
CA LEU A 463 7.28 -15.25 -5.35
C LEU A 463 6.49 -14.37 -4.39
N PHE A 464 5.34 -13.84 -4.82
CA PHE A 464 4.45 -13.06 -3.98
C PHE A 464 3.00 -13.19 -4.46
N ASN A 465 2.04 -12.85 -3.62
CA ASN A 465 0.62 -12.96 -3.94
C ASN A 465 -0.22 -11.89 -3.21
N SER A 466 -1.55 -11.92 -3.41
CA SER A 466 -2.46 -10.95 -2.78
C SER A 466 -2.58 -11.13 -1.25
N ASP A 467 -2.31 -12.31 -0.72
CA ASP A 467 -2.54 -12.71 0.68
C ASP A 467 -4.00 -12.50 1.16
N VAL A 468 -4.97 -12.45 0.23
CA VAL A 468 -6.40 -12.30 0.54
C VAL A 468 -7.05 -13.67 0.71
N ASP A 469 -7.01 -14.52 -0.32
CA ASP A 469 -7.55 -15.88 -0.28
C ASP A 469 -6.60 -16.87 -0.95
N PRO A 470 -6.44 -18.10 -0.40
CA PRO A 470 -5.60 -19.13 -1.01
C PRO A 470 -6.01 -19.56 -2.42
N GLN A 471 -7.19 -19.15 -2.91
CA GLN A 471 -7.67 -19.43 -4.27
C GLN A 471 -7.66 -18.21 -5.17
N SER A 472 -7.07 -17.08 -4.74
CA SER A 472 -6.91 -15.85 -5.52
C SER A 472 -6.21 -16.12 -6.85
N ILE A 473 -6.63 -15.39 -7.89
CA ILE A 473 -6.12 -15.55 -9.27
C ILE A 473 -5.52 -14.23 -9.74
N PRO A 474 -4.19 -14.15 -9.98
CA PRO A 474 -3.62 -12.99 -10.67
C PRO A 474 -3.96 -13.03 -12.16
N HIS A 475 -4.20 -11.85 -12.76
CA HIS A 475 -4.55 -11.72 -14.18
C HIS A 475 -3.60 -10.79 -14.91
N ASN A 476 -3.97 -9.55 -15.19
CA ASN A 476 -3.13 -8.57 -15.89
C ASN A 476 -2.28 -7.76 -14.90
N LEU A 477 -1.10 -7.34 -15.34
CA LEU A 477 -0.23 -6.50 -14.53
C LEU A 477 0.53 -5.47 -15.37
N ILE A 478 0.80 -4.32 -14.77
CA ILE A 478 1.59 -3.24 -15.37
C ILE A 478 2.52 -2.67 -14.31
N ILE A 479 3.78 -2.44 -14.68
CA ILE A 479 4.75 -1.76 -13.81
C ILE A 479 4.79 -0.27 -14.14
N ARG A 480 4.61 0.56 -13.11
CA ARG A 480 4.84 1.99 -13.17
C ARG A 480 5.74 2.41 -12.00
N ASP A 481 6.84 3.10 -12.29
CA ASP A 481 7.86 3.46 -11.31
C ASP A 481 8.38 2.23 -10.55
N ASN A 482 8.31 2.20 -9.24
CA ASN A 482 8.71 1.06 -8.42
C ASN A 482 7.52 0.19 -7.99
N PHE A 483 6.36 0.36 -8.60
CA PHE A 483 5.16 -0.38 -8.25
C PHE A 483 4.70 -1.28 -9.39
N VAL A 484 4.28 -2.49 -9.06
CA VAL A 484 3.48 -3.32 -9.95
C VAL A 484 2.02 -3.26 -9.52
N TYR A 485 1.17 -2.92 -10.46
CA TYR A 485 -0.28 -2.90 -10.35
C TYR A 485 -0.81 -4.17 -10.97
N VAL A 486 -1.66 -4.88 -10.24
CA VAL A 486 -2.16 -6.20 -10.66
C VAL A 486 -3.67 -6.25 -10.53
N SER A 487 -4.36 -6.65 -11.61
CA SER A 487 -5.76 -7.07 -11.51
C SER A 487 -5.80 -8.50 -10.97
N TYR A 488 -6.53 -8.70 -9.88
CA TYR A 488 -6.52 -9.95 -9.11
C TYR A 488 -7.91 -10.57 -9.00
N TYR A 489 -8.72 -10.47 -10.08
CA TYR A 489 -10.12 -10.94 -10.11
C TYR A 489 -10.90 -10.54 -8.86
N HIS A 490 -11.27 -11.52 -8.01
CA HIS A 490 -12.07 -11.31 -6.80
C HIS A 490 -11.41 -10.40 -5.76
N ASP A 491 -10.08 -10.33 -5.74
CA ASP A 491 -9.35 -9.46 -4.78
C ASP A 491 -9.21 -8.02 -5.30
N GLY A 492 -9.75 -7.71 -6.48
CA GLY A 492 -9.69 -6.37 -7.06
C GLY A 492 -8.28 -5.95 -7.51
N LEU A 493 -7.98 -4.67 -7.40
CA LEU A 493 -6.65 -4.10 -7.63
C LEU A 493 -5.73 -4.42 -6.45
N GLN A 494 -4.54 -4.94 -6.74
CA GLN A 494 -3.47 -5.10 -5.77
C GLN A 494 -2.23 -4.33 -6.25
N ILE A 495 -1.57 -3.60 -5.34
CA ILE A 495 -0.38 -2.79 -5.63
C ILE A 495 0.78 -3.29 -4.76
N PHE A 496 1.92 -3.56 -5.38
CA PHE A 496 3.12 -4.00 -4.67
C PHE A 496 4.30 -3.11 -5.02
N ASP A 497 5.09 -2.76 -4.02
CA ASP A 497 6.43 -2.17 -4.20
C ASP A 497 7.41 -3.28 -4.59
N ILE A 498 8.13 -3.03 -5.67
CA ILE A 498 9.18 -3.90 -6.22
C ILE A 498 10.56 -3.23 -6.22
N SER A 499 10.76 -2.20 -5.39
CA SER A 499 12.08 -1.53 -5.22
C SER A 499 13.17 -2.51 -4.81
N ASP A 500 12.84 -3.50 -3.98
CA ASP A 500 13.64 -4.72 -3.79
C ASP A 500 12.95 -5.89 -4.48
N PRO A 501 13.39 -6.26 -5.69
CA PRO A 501 12.75 -7.33 -6.46
C PRO A 501 12.84 -8.72 -5.81
N ASN A 502 13.73 -8.89 -4.80
CA ASN A 502 13.79 -10.13 -4.04
C ASN A 502 12.74 -10.22 -2.93
N ASN A 503 12.10 -9.09 -2.60
CA ASN A 503 11.13 -9.01 -1.52
C ASN A 503 10.02 -8.00 -1.83
N PRO A 504 9.14 -8.28 -2.81
CA PRO A 504 7.98 -7.43 -3.09
C PRO A 504 7.09 -7.27 -1.86
N ILE A 505 6.61 -6.04 -1.61
CA ILE A 505 5.80 -5.71 -0.43
C ILE A 505 4.49 -5.07 -0.89
N LYS A 506 3.35 -5.53 -0.35
CA LYS A 506 2.04 -4.91 -0.63
C LYS A 506 2.06 -3.44 -0.17
N ALA A 507 1.69 -2.54 -1.08
CA ALA A 507 1.64 -1.10 -0.86
C ALA A 507 0.21 -0.55 -0.79
N GLY A 508 -0.76 -1.25 -1.36
CA GLY A 508 -2.16 -0.85 -1.34
C GLY A 508 -3.05 -1.83 -2.08
N TYR A 509 -4.36 -1.65 -1.93
CA TYR A 509 -5.36 -2.43 -2.67
C TYR A 509 -6.70 -1.70 -2.75
N TYR A 510 -7.53 -2.11 -3.71
CA TYR A 510 -8.95 -1.74 -3.79
C TYR A 510 -9.76 -2.95 -4.27
N ASP A 511 -10.66 -3.46 -3.44
CA ASP A 511 -11.58 -4.53 -3.81
C ASP A 511 -12.72 -3.96 -4.66
N THR A 512 -12.81 -4.42 -5.93
CA THR A 512 -13.87 -4.03 -6.87
C THR A 512 -15.06 -4.98 -6.85
N TYR A 513 -14.95 -6.15 -6.18
CA TYR A 513 -15.92 -7.25 -6.23
C TYR A 513 -16.23 -7.81 -4.84
N LEU A 514 -17.33 -7.36 -4.25
CA LEU A 514 -17.74 -7.68 -2.88
C LEU A 514 -18.15 -9.13 -2.57
N PRO A 515 -18.66 -9.95 -3.53
CA PRO A 515 -19.01 -11.32 -3.21
C PRO A 515 -17.81 -12.15 -2.78
N ASP A 516 -17.85 -12.65 -1.55
CA ASP A 516 -16.80 -13.47 -0.91
C ASP A 516 -16.88 -14.93 -1.39
N ASN A 517 -16.60 -15.14 -2.68
CA ASN A 517 -16.42 -16.49 -3.23
C ASN A 517 -15.38 -16.46 -4.36
N HIS A 518 -14.27 -17.13 -4.18
CA HIS A 518 -13.20 -17.24 -5.17
C HIS A 518 -13.43 -18.40 -6.17
N ASN A 519 -14.67 -18.69 -6.51
CA ASN A 519 -15.04 -19.71 -7.49
C ASN A 519 -15.19 -19.10 -8.88
N GLY A 520 -14.35 -19.49 -9.83
CA GLY A 520 -14.39 -19.02 -11.21
C GLY A 520 -13.73 -17.66 -11.40
N PHE A 521 -14.16 -16.94 -12.43
CA PHE A 521 -13.59 -15.68 -12.88
C PHE A 521 -14.62 -14.56 -12.71
N ALA A 522 -14.40 -13.66 -11.78
CA ALA A 522 -15.23 -12.48 -11.51
C ALA A 522 -14.43 -11.37 -10.90
N GLY A 523 -14.86 -10.13 -11.01
CA GLY A 523 -14.18 -8.99 -10.44
C GLY A 523 -13.23 -8.29 -11.40
N ASN A 524 -12.07 -7.87 -10.92
CA ASN A 524 -11.13 -7.03 -11.64
C ASN A 524 -10.39 -7.80 -12.75
N TRP A 525 -10.62 -7.38 -14.00
CA TRP A 525 -10.06 -7.98 -15.21
C TRP A 525 -8.83 -7.22 -15.72
N GLY A 526 -8.99 -5.96 -16.06
CA GLY A 526 -7.95 -5.09 -16.63
C GLY A 526 -7.52 -4.00 -15.69
N ILE A 527 -6.33 -3.49 -15.94
CA ILE A 527 -5.71 -2.42 -15.17
C ILE A 527 -4.87 -1.51 -16.08
N ASP A 528 -4.94 -0.20 -15.91
CA ASP A 528 -4.02 0.75 -16.54
C ASP A 528 -3.66 1.90 -15.58
N PRO A 529 -2.43 1.95 -15.06
CA PRO A 529 -1.94 3.02 -14.20
C PRO A 529 -1.13 4.08 -14.96
N LEU A 530 -1.08 4.06 -16.30
CA LEU A 530 -0.08 4.82 -17.09
C LEU A 530 -0.54 6.21 -17.50
N LEU A 531 -1.74 6.65 -17.12
CA LEU A 531 -2.19 8.01 -17.41
C LEU A 531 -1.30 9.07 -16.73
N PRO A 532 -1.02 10.21 -17.42
CA PRO A 532 -0.13 11.26 -16.89
C PRO A 532 -0.56 11.86 -15.55
N SER A 533 -1.87 11.92 -15.26
CA SER A 533 -2.40 12.39 -13.97
C SER A 533 -2.04 11.48 -12.79
N GLY A 534 -1.69 10.22 -13.07
CA GLY A 534 -1.40 9.22 -12.05
C GLY A 534 -2.62 8.42 -11.57
N ILE A 535 -3.81 8.73 -12.07
CA ILE A 535 -4.99 7.90 -11.78
C ILE A 535 -4.81 6.49 -12.34
N ILE A 536 -5.47 5.55 -11.70
CA ILE A 536 -5.46 4.14 -12.08
C ILE A 536 -6.83 3.81 -12.63
N LEU A 537 -6.85 3.16 -13.79
CA LEU A 537 -8.07 2.61 -14.37
C LEU A 537 -8.13 1.12 -14.05
N ALA A 538 -9.26 0.65 -13.54
CA ALA A 538 -9.49 -0.77 -13.33
C ALA A 538 -10.85 -1.15 -13.93
N SER A 539 -10.90 -2.22 -14.72
CA SER A 539 -12.16 -2.77 -15.23
C SER A 539 -12.58 -3.97 -14.42
N ASP A 540 -13.82 -3.96 -13.97
CA ASP A 540 -14.46 -5.09 -13.30
C ASP A 540 -15.51 -5.70 -14.23
N ILE A 541 -15.48 -7.02 -14.37
CA ILE A 541 -16.33 -7.75 -15.33
C ILE A 541 -17.82 -7.46 -15.11
N GLN A 542 -18.24 -7.26 -13.85
CA GLN A 542 -19.63 -7.05 -13.47
C GLN A 542 -19.96 -5.57 -13.22
N SER A 543 -19.00 -4.80 -12.67
CA SER A 543 -19.25 -3.49 -12.08
C SER A 543 -18.72 -2.31 -12.93
N GLY A 544 -18.03 -2.59 -14.06
CA GLY A 544 -17.60 -1.58 -15.02
C GLY A 544 -16.25 -0.96 -14.71
N LEU A 545 -16.11 0.34 -15.03
CA LEU A 545 -14.86 1.09 -14.88
C LEU A 545 -14.76 1.68 -13.47
N PHE A 546 -13.67 1.42 -12.80
CA PHE A 546 -13.23 2.12 -11.59
C PHE A 546 -12.11 3.09 -11.93
N VAL A 547 -12.24 4.34 -11.52
CA VAL A 547 -11.20 5.37 -11.58
C VAL A 547 -10.69 5.55 -10.15
N LEU A 548 -9.45 5.20 -9.93
CA LEU A 548 -8.84 5.06 -8.60
C LEU A 548 -7.62 5.98 -8.48
N GLU A 549 -7.25 6.31 -7.25
CA GLU A 549 -6.05 7.09 -6.91
C GLU A 549 -5.27 6.34 -5.84
N PHE A 550 -3.99 6.11 -6.07
CA PHE A 550 -3.08 5.55 -5.09
C PHE A 550 -2.46 6.68 -4.28
N ASN A 551 -2.65 6.65 -2.96
CA ASN A 551 -2.23 7.68 -2.05
C ASN A 551 -1.12 7.16 -1.13
N TYR A 552 -0.06 7.93 -0.99
CA TYR A 552 1.00 7.67 -0.02
C TYR A 552 1.55 8.99 0.53
N ASN A 553 2.23 8.93 1.66
CA ASN A 553 2.81 10.10 2.29
C ASN A 553 4.10 10.49 1.55
N GLU A 554 4.28 11.80 1.31
CA GLU A 554 5.55 12.34 0.84
C GLU A 554 6.18 13.14 1.99
N GLU A 555 7.40 12.78 2.37
CA GLU A 555 8.14 13.43 3.44
C GLU A 555 9.51 13.87 2.95
N SER A 556 9.97 15.01 3.45
CA SER A 556 11.28 15.55 3.12
C SER A 556 12.06 15.87 4.38
N ILE A 557 13.29 15.37 4.47
CA ILE A 557 14.21 15.67 5.57
C ILE A 557 15.49 16.32 5.05
N CYS A 558 16.24 16.95 5.93
CA CYS A 558 17.54 17.47 5.57
C CYS A 558 18.61 16.38 5.57
N ASP A 559 19.58 16.49 4.68
CA ASP A 559 20.73 15.57 4.65
C ASP A 559 21.41 15.50 6.04
N GLY A 560 21.52 14.28 6.57
CA GLY A 560 22.01 14.01 7.92
C GLY A 560 20.93 13.91 9.00
N ASP A 561 19.69 14.29 8.72
CA ASP A 561 18.55 14.03 9.60
C ASP A 561 17.97 12.62 9.39
N SER A 562 16.97 12.26 10.17
CA SER A 562 16.24 10.99 10.03
C SER A 562 14.77 11.18 10.39
N LEU A 563 13.91 10.50 9.66
CA LEU A 563 12.47 10.42 9.89
C LEU A 563 12.17 9.20 10.79
N LEU A 564 11.31 9.36 11.77
CA LEU A 564 10.74 8.21 12.48
C LEU A 564 9.64 7.62 11.60
N PHE A 565 9.93 6.45 11.03
CA PHE A 565 9.01 5.67 10.23
C PHE A 565 8.66 4.39 10.99
N ASP A 566 7.38 4.19 11.27
CA ASP A 566 6.89 3.13 12.15
C ASP A 566 7.66 3.12 13.49
N THR A 567 8.48 2.12 13.73
CA THR A 567 9.27 1.96 14.97
C THR A 567 10.76 2.24 14.80
N SER A 568 11.20 2.61 13.59
CA SER A 568 12.61 2.80 13.24
C SER A 568 12.86 4.17 12.61
N TYR A 569 14.11 4.65 12.70
CA TYR A 569 14.53 5.87 12.02
C TYR A 569 15.08 5.54 10.63
N VAL A 570 14.56 6.22 9.60
CA VAL A 570 15.01 6.12 8.22
C VAL A 570 15.62 7.44 7.75
N ASN A 571 16.65 7.38 6.90
CA ASN A 571 17.39 8.55 6.41
C ASN A 571 17.93 8.34 4.98
N VAL A 572 17.34 7.42 4.25
CA VAL A 572 17.72 7.08 2.88
C VAL A 572 16.55 7.45 1.97
N ASP A 573 16.83 8.15 0.88
CA ASP A 573 15.83 8.47 -0.14
C ASP A 573 15.17 7.20 -0.67
N GLY A 574 13.88 7.32 -0.96
CA GLY A 574 13.09 6.27 -1.56
C GLY A 574 11.85 5.92 -0.76
N LEU A 575 11.23 4.83 -1.17
CA LEU A 575 9.98 4.35 -0.60
C LEU A 575 10.24 3.52 0.65
N HIS A 576 9.49 3.81 1.70
CA HIS A 576 9.48 3.05 2.94
C HIS A 576 8.08 2.52 3.18
N ILE A 577 7.95 1.19 3.31
CA ILE A 577 6.68 0.51 3.55
C ILE A 577 6.75 -0.28 4.84
N SER A 578 5.71 -0.19 5.65
CA SER A 578 5.52 -1.01 6.85
C SER A 578 4.11 -1.55 6.88
N ASN A 579 3.99 -2.86 7.00
CA ASN A 579 2.73 -3.53 7.24
C ASN A 579 2.57 -3.68 8.75
N THR A 580 1.70 -2.90 9.35
CA THR A 580 1.48 -2.82 10.79
C THR A 580 0.07 -3.32 11.14
N ILE A 581 -0.22 -3.27 12.42
CA ILE A 581 -1.57 -3.47 12.94
C ILE A 581 -1.93 -2.18 13.66
N ASP A 582 -3.06 -1.60 13.32
CA ASP A 582 -3.53 -0.37 13.95
C ASP A 582 -3.91 -0.57 15.43
N SER A 583 -4.27 0.49 16.13
CA SER A 583 -4.63 0.45 17.56
C SER A 583 -5.91 -0.37 17.84
N LEU A 584 -6.65 -0.76 16.82
CA LEU A 584 -7.88 -1.57 16.89
C LEU A 584 -7.64 -3.02 16.50
N GLY A 585 -6.44 -3.36 16.01
CA GLY A 585 -6.04 -4.71 15.63
C GLY A 585 -6.21 -5.06 14.14
N TYR A 586 -6.45 -4.05 13.28
CA TYR A 586 -6.58 -4.26 11.84
C TYR A 586 -5.26 -4.06 11.10
N PRO A 587 -5.04 -4.77 9.99
CA PRO A 587 -3.92 -4.49 9.10
C PRO A 587 -3.94 -3.03 8.62
N ASP A 588 -2.78 -2.39 8.60
CA ASP A 588 -2.57 -1.01 8.17
C ASP A 588 -1.26 -0.94 7.40
N ILE A 589 -1.31 -0.46 6.17
CA ILE A 589 -0.16 -0.35 5.27
C ILE A 589 0.30 1.09 5.25
N ILE A 590 1.42 1.38 5.89
CA ILE A 590 2.02 2.71 5.89
C ILE A 590 3.01 2.79 4.72
N VAL A 591 2.77 3.71 3.79
CA VAL A 591 3.66 3.98 2.65
C VAL A 591 4.13 5.42 2.74
N THR A 592 5.44 5.63 2.72
CA THR A 592 6.04 6.98 2.75
C THR A 592 7.20 7.06 1.77
N GLU A 593 7.13 7.99 0.83
CA GLU A 593 8.24 8.35 -0.03
C GLU A 593 9.09 9.42 0.69
N LEU A 594 10.33 9.09 0.99
CA LEU A 594 11.27 9.96 1.66
C LEU A 594 12.21 10.59 0.65
N SER A 595 12.34 11.92 0.69
CA SER A 595 13.34 12.66 -0.05
C SER A 595 14.29 13.40 0.88
N THR A 596 15.59 13.39 0.59
CA THR A 596 16.56 14.18 1.32
C THR A 596 16.88 15.46 0.58
N ILE A 597 16.77 16.58 1.30
CA ILE A 597 17.13 17.91 0.80
C ILE A 597 18.60 18.15 1.11
N PRO A 598 19.49 18.31 0.13
CA PRO A 598 20.90 18.50 0.38
C PRO A 598 21.18 19.81 1.12
N ILE A 599 22.02 19.76 2.15
CA ILE A 599 22.52 20.96 2.82
C ILE A 599 23.36 21.74 1.83
N THR A 600 22.94 22.97 1.53
CA THR A 600 23.69 23.85 0.63
C THR A 600 24.86 24.50 1.38
N SER A 601 26.01 24.62 0.72
CA SER A 601 27.14 25.36 1.24
C SER A 601 27.63 26.41 0.28
N SER A 602 28.05 27.56 0.82
CA SER A 602 28.64 28.64 0.03
C SER A 602 29.93 29.14 0.69
N THR A 603 30.87 29.60 -0.14
CA THR A 603 32.13 30.20 0.35
C THR A 603 32.17 31.65 -0.05
N GLN A 604 32.53 32.52 0.92
CA GLN A 604 32.68 33.95 0.69
C GLN A 604 33.98 34.45 1.31
N SER A 605 34.52 35.52 0.76
CA SER A 605 35.74 36.16 1.26
C SER A 605 35.56 37.64 1.42
N PHE A 606 35.92 38.18 2.56
CA PHE A 606 35.82 39.61 2.85
C PHE A 606 37.14 40.16 3.39
N SER A 607 37.38 41.42 3.12
CA SER A 607 38.43 42.18 3.71
C SER A 607 37.83 43.42 4.39
N ILE A 608 38.07 43.62 5.67
CA ILE A 608 37.62 44.77 6.45
C ILE A 608 38.81 45.42 7.13
N CYS A 609 38.61 46.63 7.64
CA CYS A 609 39.65 47.34 8.36
C CYS A 609 39.57 47.08 9.88
N ASN A 610 40.71 47.25 10.55
CA ASN A 610 40.75 47.14 11.99
C ASN A 610 39.87 48.20 12.66
N GLY A 611 38.90 47.72 13.46
CA GLY A 611 37.82 48.51 14.04
C GLY A 611 36.46 48.34 13.35
N ASP A 612 36.44 47.74 12.16
CA ASP A 612 35.20 47.33 11.49
C ASP A 612 34.73 45.95 11.93
N SER A 613 33.52 45.58 11.56
CA SER A 613 32.93 44.28 11.81
C SER A 613 32.20 43.75 10.56
N LEU A 614 32.25 42.45 10.40
CA LEU A 614 31.45 41.69 9.44
C LEU A 614 30.35 40.94 10.17
N VAL A 615 29.12 41.05 9.71
CA VAL A 615 27.98 40.31 10.25
C VAL A 615 27.60 39.21 9.24
N VAL A 616 27.55 37.97 9.72
CA VAL A 616 27.05 36.82 8.94
C VAL A 616 25.99 36.12 9.79
N GLY A 617 24.73 36.15 9.32
CA GLY A 617 23.60 35.71 10.15
C GLY A 617 23.51 36.51 11.44
N SER A 618 23.58 35.84 12.59
CA SER A 618 23.56 36.44 13.90
C SER A 618 24.99 36.71 14.47
N ASN A 619 26.04 36.26 13.80
CA ASN A 619 27.41 36.33 14.26
C ASN A 619 28.14 37.58 13.76
N VAL A 620 28.97 38.16 14.61
CA VAL A 620 29.74 39.36 14.32
C VAL A 620 31.23 39.06 14.44
N TYR A 621 31.97 39.28 13.35
CA TYR A 621 33.40 38.98 13.24
C TYR A 621 34.21 40.27 13.12
N THR A 622 35.24 40.38 13.96
CA THR A 622 36.13 41.54 14.05
C THR A 622 37.61 41.16 13.89
N SER A 623 37.92 39.90 13.67
CA SER A 623 39.30 39.39 13.59
C SER A 623 39.49 38.59 12.29
N SER A 624 40.71 38.57 11.76
CA SER A 624 41.02 37.71 10.60
C SER A 624 40.87 36.23 10.99
N GLY A 625 40.22 35.46 10.12
CA GLY A 625 40.00 34.04 10.35
C GLY A 625 39.11 33.42 9.30
N ASN A 626 38.97 32.09 9.36
CA ASN A 626 37.96 31.35 8.63
C ASN A 626 36.85 31.00 9.62
N TYR A 627 35.64 31.36 9.27
CA TYR A 627 34.44 31.17 10.09
C TYR A 627 33.47 30.27 9.35
N THR A 628 32.70 29.49 10.10
CA THR A 628 31.62 28.65 9.59
C THR A 628 30.34 29.07 10.31
N ASP A 629 29.34 29.47 9.55
CA ASP A 629 28.04 29.90 10.04
C ASP A 629 26.97 28.99 9.46
N THR A 630 26.02 28.59 10.29
CA THR A 630 24.82 27.91 9.89
C THR A 630 23.68 28.91 9.83
N LEU A 631 23.05 29.06 8.68
CA LEU A 631 21.90 29.93 8.48
C LEU A 631 20.67 29.09 8.19
N SER A 632 19.58 29.33 8.93
CA SER A 632 18.29 28.70 8.65
C SER A 632 17.75 29.21 7.32
N ALA A 633 17.51 28.26 6.39
CA ALA A 633 16.97 28.57 5.08
C ALA A 633 15.43 28.63 5.14
N PHE A 634 14.83 29.35 4.19
CA PHE A 634 13.38 29.44 4.04
C PHE A 634 12.76 28.08 3.69
N THR A 635 13.56 27.16 3.16
CA THR A 635 13.15 25.79 2.72
C THR A 635 13.34 24.72 3.80
N SER A 636 13.49 25.08 5.06
CA SER A 636 13.60 24.20 6.23
C SER A 636 15.00 23.61 6.49
N CYS A 637 15.88 23.43 5.50
CA CYS A 637 17.24 22.91 5.70
C CYS A 637 18.27 24.02 5.87
N ASP A 638 19.11 23.90 6.86
CA ASP A 638 20.15 24.87 7.14
C ASP A 638 21.17 24.96 6.00
N SER A 639 21.71 26.17 5.80
CA SER A 639 22.79 26.42 4.83
C SER A 639 24.09 26.72 5.56
N ILE A 640 25.19 26.17 5.09
CA ILE A 640 26.54 26.39 5.68
C ILE A 640 27.26 27.48 4.88
N ILE A 641 27.70 28.53 5.57
CA ILE A 641 28.50 29.59 4.96
C ILE A 641 29.92 29.53 5.51
N TYR A 642 30.89 29.33 4.62
CA TYR A 642 32.31 29.42 4.93
C TYR A 642 32.79 30.83 4.62
N THR A 643 33.17 31.60 5.63
CA THR A 643 33.63 32.99 5.51
C THR A 643 35.11 33.08 5.78
N SER A 644 35.87 33.52 4.79
CA SER A 644 37.28 33.93 5.00
C SER A 644 37.36 35.43 5.19
N LEU A 645 37.69 35.86 6.39
CA LEU A 645 37.82 37.28 6.76
C LEU A 645 39.27 37.69 6.91
N LEU A 646 39.67 38.73 6.19
CA LEU A 646 40.95 39.42 6.38
C LEU A 646 40.70 40.80 7.02
N VAL A 647 41.24 41.01 8.20
CA VAL A 647 41.25 42.32 8.89
C VAL A 647 42.59 43.00 8.62
N SER A 648 42.55 44.06 7.88
CA SER A 648 43.75 44.84 7.56
C SER A 648 43.96 46.00 8.55
N ASN A 649 45.20 46.20 8.94
CA ASN A 649 45.52 47.27 9.88
C ASN A 649 45.50 48.64 9.22
N ASN A 650 45.06 49.64 9.95
CA ASN A 650 45.27 51.01 9.62
C ASN A 650 46.78 51.31 9.64
N SER A 651 47.26 52.15 8.76
CA SER A 651 48.66 52.57 8.74
C SER A 651 48.83 53.96 9.34
N TYR A 652 49.95 54.13 9.98
CA TYR A 652 50.31 55.42 10.59
C TYR A 652 51.70 55.83 10.08
N THR A 653 51.80 57.03 9.57
CA THR A 653 53.08 57.61 9.18
C THR A 653 53.27 58.97 9.86
N PHE A 654 54.51 59.34 10.10
CA PHE A 654 54.89 60.57 10.68
C PHE A 654 55.94 61.25 9.81
N ASP A 655 55.59 62.42 9.28
CA ASP A 655 56.47 63.25 8.48
C ASP A 655 56.86 64.50 9.23
N THR A 656 57.97 65.09 8.89
CA THR A 656 58.41 66.38 9.38
C THR A 656 58.72 67.29 8.18
N LEU A 657 58.16 68.51 8.18
CA LEU A 657 58.38 69.48 7.12
C LEU A 657 58.67 70.86 7.71
N VAL A 658 59.77 71.48 7.28
CA VAL A 658 60.10 72.85 7.64
C VAL A 658 60.09 73.73 6.39
N ALA A 659 59.32 74.82 6.40
CA ALA A 659 59.19 75.71 5.25
C ALA A 659 59.14 77.22 5.73
N SER A 660 59.59 78.10 4.86
CA SER A 660 59.50 79.53 5.05
C SER A 660 58.43 80.20 4.17
N VAL A 661 57.74 79.46 3.37
CA VAL A 661 56.59 79.86 2.51
C VAL A 661 55.44 78.85 2.72
N SER A 662 54.26 79.21 2.48
CA SER A 662 53.14 78.27 2.54
C SER A 662 53.37 77.13 1.52
N VAL A 663 53.14 75.88 1.95
CA VAL A 663 53.28 74.70 1.14
C VAL A 663 51.96 73.96 1.06
N ILE A 664 51.73 73.16 0.02
CA ILE A 664 50.61 72.27 -0.07
C ILE A 664 51.09 70.90 0.25
N TRP A 665 50.50 70.28 1.32
CA TRP A 665 50.74 68.91 1.73
C TRP A 665 49.44 68.09 1.63
N ASN A 666 49.43 67.08 0.81
CA ASN A 666 48.26 66.26 0.56
C ASN A 666 46.93 67.07 0.30
N GLY A 667 47.05 68.21 -0.43
CA GLY A 667 45.93 69.08 -0.72
C GLY A 667 45.59 70.11 0.36
N ILE A 668 46.29 70.12 1.49
CA ILE A 668 46.14 71.07 2.57
C ILE A 668 47.22 72.19 2.41
N GLN A 669 46.81 73.42 2.36
CA GLN A 669 47.74 74.55 2.38
C GLN A 669 48.24 74.84 3.82
N LEU A 670 49.51 74.62 4.07
CA LEU A 670 50.16 74.80 5.37
C LEU A 670 50.84 76.20 5.40
N SER A 671 50.45 77.04 6.36
CA SER A 671 50.96 78.39 6.57
C SER A 671 51.19 78.71 8.02
N VAL A 672 51.02 77.77 8.93
CA VAL A 672 51.23 77.94 10.39
C VAL A 672 51.93 76.72 10.90
N SER A 673 52.90 76.84 11.83
CA SER A 673 53.50 75.69 12.47
C SER A 673 52.46 74.95 13.29
N GLY A 674 52.58 73.62 13.30
CA GLY A 674 51.67 72.77 14.03
C GLY A 674 51.71 71.30 13.55
N ASP A 675 51.01 70.47 14.26
CA ASP A 675 50.80 69.09 13.86
C ASP A 675 49.57 69.02 13.05
N TYR A 676 49.71 68.42 11.84
CA TYR A 676 48.62 68.18 10.88
C TYR A 676 48.43 66.70 10.71
N SER A 677 47.18 66.29 10.58
CA SER A 677 46.85 64.91 10.36
C SER A 677 45.86 64.83 9.22
N ILE A 678 46.06 63.89 8.32
CA ILE A 678 45.15 63.59 7.23
C ILE A 678 44.92 62.07 7.19
N VAL A 679 43.70 61.71 6.89
CA VAL A 679 43.35 60.30 6.68
C VAL A 679 43.32 60.08 5.13
N LEU A 680 44.16 59.20 4.68
CA LEU A 680 44.26 58.67 3.34
C LEU A 680 43.82 57.20 3.34
N ILE A 681 43.67 56.59 2.20
CA ILE A 681 43.38 55.19 2.07
C ILE A 681 44.67 54.46 1.72
N ASN A 682 45.05 53.43 2.51
CA ASN A 682 46.22 52.59 2.23
C ASN A 682 45.94 51.57 1.10
N SER A 683 46.92 50.80 0.68
CA SER A 683 46.80 49.80 -0.39
C SER A 683 45.82 48.67 -0.09
N ALA A 684 45.47 48.46 1.18
CA ALA A 684 44.49 47.50 1.62
C ALA A 684 43.05 48.09 1.68
N GLY A 685 42.88 49.35 1.35
CA GLY A 685 41.60 50.05 1.43
C GLY A 685 41.24 50.59 2.78
N CYS A 686 42.16 50.53 3.78
CA CYS A 686 41.94 51.00 5.13
C CYS A 686 42.56 52.37 5.36
N ASP A 687 42.17 53.00 6.47
CA ASP A 687 42.67 54.32 6.81
C ASP A 687 44.21 54.34 6.98
N SER A 688 44.81 55.28 6.34
CA SER A 688 46.22 55.63 6.49
C SER A 688 46.31 57.04 7.12
N ILE A 689 46.58 57.08 8.40
CA ILE A 689 46.72 58.37 9.09
C ILE A 689 48.15 58.87 8.90
N VAL A 690 48.27 59.97 8.15
CA VAL A 690 49.54 60.62 7.94
C VAL A 690 49.57 61.83 8.81
N ASN A 691 50.50 61.79 9.78
CA ASN A 691 50.74 62.92 10.69
C ASN A 691 51.97 63.70 10.23
N LEU A 692 51.87 65.00 10.18
CA LEU A 692 52.92 65.89 9.79
C LEU A 692 53.22 66.88 10.94
N ASN A 693 54.44 66.91 11.41
CA ASN A 693 54.93 68.02 12.22
C ASN A 693 55.47 69.07 11.27
N PHE A 694 54.71 70.15 11.09
CA PHE A 694 55.10 71.29 10.24
C PHE A 694 55.60 72.45 11.02
N THR A 695 56.79 72.87 10.68
CA THR A 695 57.38 74.10 11.25
C THR A 695 57.44 75.21 10.19
N TYR A 696 56.70 76.23 10.46
CA TYR A 696 56.62 77.46 9.56
C TYR A 696 57.41 78.53 10.19
N ASN A 697 58.56 78.92 9.55
CA ASN A 697 59.45 79.98 10.00
C ASN A 697 59.01 81.29 9.39
N HIS A 698 57.87 81.86 9.83
CA HIS A 698 57.25 83.04 9.28
C HIS A 698 57.61 84.35 9.92
N ILE A 699 57.65 85.39 9.08
CA ILE A 699 57.50 86.77 9.46
C ILE A 699 56.00 87.14 9.22
N SER A 700 55.26 87.13 10.31
CA SER A 700 53.89 87.63 10.62
C SER A 700 52.79 87.90 9.50
N ALA A 701 51.58 87.39 9.72
CA ALA A 701 50.31 88.09 10.01
C ALA A 701 49.03 87.29 9.81
N ILE A 702 48.28 87.12 10.87
CA ILE A 702 46.85 87.25 11.25
C ILE A 702 45.69 86.57 10.49
N ASN A 703 44.95 85.66 11.17
CA ASN A 703 43.50 85.39 11.33
C ASN A 703 42.50 85.02 10.16
N ASN A 704 41.71 84.02 10.26
CA ASN A 704 40.36 83.95 10.84
C ASN A 704 39.62 82.59 10.63
N ASN A 705 38.74 82.22 11.56
CA ASN A 705 37.91 81.02 11.70
C ASN A 705 36.70 80.97 10.73
N ASN A 706 36.24 79.73 10.37
CA ASN A 706 34.84 79.34 10.42
C ASN A 706 34.62 77.79 10.25
N THR A 707 33.78 77.22 11.07
CA THR A 707 33.30 75.80 11.04
C THR A 707 32.02 75.73 10.20
N LYS A 708 31.89 74.70 9.32
CA LYS A 708 30.65 74.30 8.67
C LYS A 708 30.31 72.85 8.99
N GLU A 709 29.00 72.60 9.25
CA GLU A 709 28.44 71.24 9.32
C GLU A 709 28.55 70.56 7.97
N ARG A 710 28.85 69.23 7.98
CA ARG A 710 29.01 68.44 6.76
C ARG A 710 27.70 67.79 6.35
N THR A 711 27.44 67.78 5.09
CA THR A 711 26.20 67.23 4.47
C THR A 711 26.55 66.04 3.55
N LEU A 712 25.79 64.96 3.63
CA LEU A 712 25.95 63.83 2.71
C LEU A 712 25.61 64.24 1.31
N ILE A 713 26.56 64.11 0.35
CA ILE A 713 26.36 64.43 -1.05
C ILE A 713 25.78 63.26 -1.83
N LYS A 714 26.36 62.08 -1.70
CA LYS A 714 25.93 60.89 -2.40
C LYS A 714 26.48 59.58 -1.79
N ILE A 715 25.83 58.47 -2.19
CA ILE A 715 26.28 57.12 -1.88
C ILE A 715 26.68 56.45 -3.21
N THR A 716 27.87 55.81 -3.24
CA THR A 716 28.37 55.12 -4.43
C THR A 716 28.86 53.71 -4.08
N ASP A 717 28.92 52.84 -5.08
CA ASP A 717 29.64 51.58 -5.00
C ASP A 717 31.17 51.82 -5.14
N VAL A 718 31.97 50.76 -4.96
CA VAL A 718 33.44 50.81 -5.05
C VAL A 718 33.97 51.20 -6.44
N LEU A 719 33.14 51.18 -7.47
CA LEU A 719 33.43 51.59 -8.82
C LEU A 719 32.97 53.05 -9.12
N GLY A 720 32.47 53.76 -8.09
CA GLY A 720 32.03 55.13 -8.18
C GLY A 720 30.64 55.33 -8.74
N ARG A 721 29.86 54.30 -8.99
CA ARG A 721 28.49 54.38 -9.51
C ARG A 721 27.53 54.68 -8.35
N GLU A 722 26.65 55.65 -8.58
CA GLU A 722 25.69 56.12 -7.58
C GLU A 722 24.63 55.04 -7.29
N THR A 723 24.27 54.84 -6.02
CA THR A 723 23.32 53.82 -5.55
C THR A 723 22.42 54.37 -4.44
N ASN A 724 21.30 53.72 -4.21
CA ASN A 724 20.32 54.12 -3.19
C ASN A 724 20.61 53.54 -1.77
N GLY A 725 21.74 52.87 -1.59
CA GLY A 725 22.19 52.41 -0.28
C GLY A 725 21.56 51.08 0.21
N ARG A 726 20.89 50.30 -0.64
CA ARG A 726 20.21 49.04 -0.30
C ARG A 726 20.77 47.80 -1.01
N GLU A 727 22.07 47.67 -1.07
CA GLU A 727 22.70 46.54 -1.78
C GLU A 727 23.75 45.83 -0.90
N ASN A 728 23.80 44.51 -0.98
CA ASN A 728 24.76 43.63 -0.27
C ASN A 728 26.19 43.81 -0.84
N ARG A 729 26.72 44.97 -0.75
CA ARG A 729 28.09 45.32 -1.17
C ARG A 729 28.64 46.53 -0.42
N LEU A 730 29.91 46.75 -0.55
CA LEU A 730 30.59 47.90 0.07
C LEU A 730 30.11 49.21 -0.59
N LEU A 731 29.63 50.14 0.22
CA LEU A 731 29.13 51.44 -0.18
C LEU A 731 30.02 52.53 0.39
N LEU A 732 30.20 53.60 -0.40
CA LEU A 732 30.94 54.79 -0.05
C LEU A 732 29.97 55.99 0.09
N TYR A 733 29.90 56.55 1.29
CA TYR A 733 29.12 57.74 1.65
C TYR A 733 30.03 58.97 1.51
N LEU A 734 29.80 59.83 0.51
CA LEU A 734 30.55 61.04 0.26
C LEU A 734 29.84 62.22 0.88
N PHE A 735 30.61 63.04 1.62
CA PHE A 735 30.12 64.23 2.26
C PHE A 735 30.69 65.49 1.56
N ASP A 736 30.07 66.68 1.77
CA ASP A 736 30.38 67.95 1.16
C ASP A 736 31.75 68.52 1.60
N ASP A 737 32.31 67.97 2.66
CA ASP A 737 33.67 68.28 3.15
C ASP A 737 34.77 67.43 2.49
N GLY A 738 34.39 66.57 1.54
CA GLY A 738 35.29 65.67 0.86
C GLY A 738 35.60 64.38 1.63
N THR A 739 34.96 64.14 2.76
CA THR A 739 35.15 62.91 3.52
C THR A 739 34.30 61.76 2.98
N VAL A 740 34.79 60.53 3.09
CA VAL A 740 34.13 59.32 2.63
C VAL A 740 34.00 58.31 3.75
N GLU A 741 32.80 57.92 4.09
CA GLU A 741 32.52 56.81 5.00
C GLU A 741 32.18 55.51 4.23
N LYS A 742 32.71 54.39 4.65
CA LYS A 742 32.46 53.09 4.08
C LYS A 742 31.46 52.32 4.92
N LYS A 743 30.43 51.76 4.29
CA LYS A 743 29.44 50.91 4.97
C LYS A 743 29.12 49.67 4.11
N ILE A 744 29.03 48.54 4.76
CA ILE A 744 28.49 47.28 4.16
C ILE A 744 27.18 47.02 4.88
N ILE A 745 26.10 46.95 4.13
CA ILE A 745 24.77 46.57 4.61
C ILE A 745 24.50 45.18 4.01
N LEU A 746 24.40 44.18 4.87
CA LEU A 746 24.00 42.82 4.52
C LEU A 746 22.56 42.63 5.05
N GLU A 747 21.62 42.36 4.16
CA GLU A 747 20.25 41.95 4.52
C GLU A 747 20.13 40.43 4.50
#